data_9c9c63f21a34e0b2dda85abc6970e7ab
#
_entry.id   9c9c63f21a34e0b2dda85abc6970e7ab
#
_cell.length_a   1.000
_cell.length_b   1.000
_cell.length_c   1.000
_cell.angle_alpha   90.00
_cell.angle_beta   90.00
_cell.angle_gamma   90.00
#
_symmetry.space_group_name_H-M   'P 1'
#
loop_
_entity.id
_entity.type
_entity.pdbx_description
1 polymer ?
#
loop_
_entity_poly.entity_id
_entity_poly.type
_entity_poly.pdbx_seq_one_letter_code
_entity_poly.pdbx_strand_id
1 'polypeptide(L)'
;MNEEFKLLPQSAIRGELARRLSPYVREKIPTGRQAEYEADGWVLDKALKNQIWMRKLKRHDVAFEDQVWALCARLGFSALSSGRNLRISYGKGENESKQVDVLAADEEVVLVIECKSSEADSPATNAFKTETESIQGYRTGLIATIRSQFPDHKVKFILATNNINVSKETLGRIENAHIAHLEEEAIAYYQELASHLGASAKFQLLGNLFEGQQIAAMDVNVPAIQGTMGGYTYYSFAIEPERLLKIAYVLHRNNANMRWMPTYQRIIKKSRLKKVSAFVENGGFFPNSLILNIDNGGKKLSFDRADKQMGSTTLGILRLPRKYRSAYVIDGQHRLYGFANSERASTELVPIVAFVDLPGEKQLELFMQINENQQAVPKNLQNTLNADLLWTSTDKKKQANALKLKVAQLLGEQRSSPLRGRVIIGEEQTNDRRCISLDAVNRGIDRGRFIGEFTTSGPKKFGSFYRTSNDDTYEPLTDFLEFCFDFLREELPAQWNIGRGEGGFVFTNAGTEALLRLIGDIVDHLKSQGKLDPREDSAKDVFVQVRGLLAHLVEFINSLTGEDVAVFRGWLGSGGPTKYLRRFQAAISDRDESFEPEGLAEWRVDQEKQFNTESLTMVHDIEAHLKQDIRRTLEDKFGANWFKDGVPKNVYQEASSLTAEKQYEAAPGVVVDWWDSLHLIGYHKILLHGGMALWNELYDKTYTLPSDKKASSWKDKSGWMNRLNEVRNKVFHNNSVSEDEYEFLQVLHTQFDLGGSGRNE
;
A
#
# COMPACT_ATOMS: atom_id res chain seq x y z
N MET A 1 -23.50 -7.13 52.14
CA MET A 1 -22.53 -6.02 52.01
C MET A 1 -21.89 -6.14 50.69
N ASN A 2 -22.10 -5.17 49.77
CA ASN A 2 -21.39 -5.18 48.49
C ASN A 2 -19.93 -4.89 48.82
N GLU A 3 -19.03 -5.89 48.62
CA GLU A 3 -17.60 -5.62 48.69
C GLU A 3 -17.26 -4.64 47.58
N GLU A 4 -16.76 -3.46 47.96
CA GLU A 4 -16.25 -2.47 47.01
C GLU A 4 -15.05 -3.07 46.27
N PHE A 5 -15.14 -3.18 44.95
CA PHE A 5 -14.00 -3.58 44.13
C PHE A 5 -12.95 -2.46 44.12
N LYS A 6 -11.67 -2.83 44.30
CA LYS A 6 -10.58 -1.84 44.45
C LYS A 6 -10.00 -1.45 43.09
N LEU A 7 -10.04 -0.15 42.80
CA LEU A 7 -9.36 0.46 41.67
C LEU A 7 -8.09 1.19 42.11
N LEU A 8 -7.14 1.33 41.21
CA LEU A 8 -5.96 2.16 41.42
C LEU A 8 -6.37 3.64 41.35
N PRO A 9 -6.00 4.44 42.35
CA PRO A 9 -6.20 5.88 42.30
C PRO A 9 -5.24 6.53 41.32
N GLN A 10 -5.57 7.71 40.84
CA GLN A 10 -4.79 8.47 39.86
C GLN A 10 -3.30 8.59 40.22
N SER A 11 -2.97 8.76 41.50
CA SER A 11 -1.58 8.86 41.97
C SER A 11 -0.75 7.61 41.74
N ALA A 12 -1.36 6.41 41.73
CA ALA A 12 -0.69 5.13 41.51
C ALA A 12 -0.58 4.72 40.02
N ILE A 13 -1.40 5.30 39.15
CA ILE A 13 -1.49 4.92 37.72
C ILE A 13 -0.15 5.08 37.00
N ARG A 14 0.61 6.14 37.28
CA ARG A 14 1.90 6.39 36.61
C ARG A 14 2.93 5.29 36.88
N GLY A 15 3.03 4.79 38.11
CA GLY A 15 3.94 3.70 38.46
C GLY A 15 3.54 2.38 37.82
N GLU A 16 2.23 2.07 37.85
CA GLU A 16 1.68 0.87 37.24
C GLU A 16 1.82 0.90 35.69
N LEU A 17 1.63 2.04 35.05
CA LEU A 17 1.84 2.23 33.61
C LEU A 17 3.27 1.85 33.20
N ALA A 18 4.28 2.31 33.93
CA ALA A 18 5.67 1.97 33.65
C ALA A 18 5.92 0.45 33.75
N ARG A 19 5.30 -0.22 34.75
CA ARG A 19 5.38 -1.67 34.95
C ARG A 19 4.71 -2.44 33.80
N ARG A 20 3.51 -1.99 33.38
CA ARG A 20 2.75 -2.66 32.31
C ARG A 20 3.35 -2.45 30.92
N LEU A 21 4.02 -1.36 30.67
CA LEU A 21 4.74 -1.11 29.41
C LEU A 21 6.01 -1.96 29.26
N SER A 22 6.54 -2.56 30.34
CA SER A 22 7.68 -3.48 30.24
C SER A 22 7.27 -4.74 29.45
N PRO A 23 8.04 -5.22 28.49
CA PRO A 23 7.79 -6.50 27.79
C PRO A 23 7.98 -7.71 28.70
N TYR A 24 8.55 -7.52 29.88
CA TYR A 24 8.87 -8.59 30.82
C TYR A 24 8.02 -8.51 32.09
N VAL A 25 7.63 -9.69 32.59
CA VAL A 25 7.25 -9.86 34.01
C VAL A 25 8.54 -9.93 34.80
N ARG A 26 8.59 -9.28 35.96
CA ARG A 26 9.75 -9.32 36.86
C ARG A 26 9.33 -9.82 38.24
N GLU A 27 10.13 -10.68 38.80
CA GLU A 27 9.92 -11.20 40.14
C GLU A 27 11.21 -11.17 40.95
N LYS A 28 11.07 -10.83 42.21
CA LYS A 28 12.19 -10.75 43.15
C LYS A 28 12.20 -12.04 44.01
N ILE A 29 13.23 -12.83 43.91
CA ILE A 29 13.33 -14.14 44.56
C ILE A 29 14.62 -14.27 45.37
N PRO A 30 14.67 -15.18 46.38
CA PRO A 30 15.92 -15.57 47.02
C PRO A 30 16.90 -16.19 46.02
N THR A 31 18.19 -15.90 46.18
CA THR A 31 19.25 -16.40 45.27
C THR A 31 19.22 -17.92 45.10
N GLY A 32 18.88 -18.70 46.18
CA GLY A 32 18.81 -20.16 46.12
C GLY A 32 17.72 -20.75 45.22
N ARG A 33 16.77 -19.95 44.74
CA ARG A 33 15.70 -20.41 43.83
C ARG A 33 15.98 -20.10 42.37
N GLN A 34 17.14 -19.58 42.02
CA GLN A 34 17.48 -19.19 40.65
C GLN A 34 17.30 -20.32 39.65
N ALA A 35 17.86 -21.49 39.92
CA ALA A 35 17.82 -22.66 39.03
C ALA A 35 16.36 -23.13 38.75
N GLU A 36 15.48 -23.06 39.73
CA GLU A 36 14.05 -23.39 39.58
C GLU A 36 13.37 -22.43 38.55
N TYR A 37 13.68 -21.16 38.65
CA TYR A 37 13.10 -20.12 37.74
C TYR A 37 13.71 -20.21 36.35
N GLU A 38 15.01 -20.49 36.22
CA GLU A 38 15.68 -20.68 34.95
C GLU A 38 15.09 -21.87 34.17
N ALA A 39 14.78 -22.98 34.86
CA ALA A 39 14.11 -24.13 34.28
C ALA A 39 12.68 -23.80 33.75
N ASP A 40 12.00 -22.81 34.35
CA ASP A 40 10.72 -22.31 33.88
C ASP A 40 10.86 -21.13 32.84
N GLY A 41 12.06 -20.93 32.30
CA GLY A 41 12.31 -19.97 31.22
C GLY A 41 12.45 -18.48 31.69
N TRP A 42 12.73 -18.29 32.99
CA TRP A 42 13.11 -16.98 33.50
C TRP A 42 14.59 -16.71 33.29
N VAL A 43 14.96 -15.48 33.12
CA VAL A 43 16.33 -15.01 32.93
C VAL A 43 16.70 -14.06 34.07
N LEU A 44 17.92 -14.12 34.57
CA LEU A 44 18.44 -13.21 35.57
C LEU A 44 18.43 -11.76 35.02
N ASP A 45 17.76 -10.83 35.72
CA ASP A 45 17.71 -9.40 35.38
C ASP A 45 18.70 -8.59 36.21
N LYS A 46 18.75 -8.81 37.54
CA LYS A 46 19.65 -8.08 38.43
C LYS A 46 19.96 -8.89 39.68
N ALA A 47 21.22 -9.01 40.05
CA ALA A 47 21.65 -9.61 41.32
C ALA A 47 21.74 -8.56 42.43
N LEU A 48 21.25 -8.92 43.63
CA LEU A 48 21.39 -8.20 44.88
C LEU A 48 22.06 -9.12 45.92
N LYS A 49 22.41 -8.62 47.09
CA LYS A 49 23.20 -9.36 48.10
C LYS A 49 22.61 -10.71 48.49
N ASN A 50 21.29 -10.82 48.75
CA ASN A 50 20.59 -12.03 49.18
C ASN A 50 19.36 -12.37 48.33
N GLN A 51 19.11 -11.64 47.31
CA GLN A 51 17.96 -11.76 46.43
C GLN A 51 18.36 -11.45 45.01
N ILE A 52 17.61 -11.94 44.03
CA ILE A 52 17.80 -11.64 42.63
C ILE A 52 16.48 -11.24 42.00
N TRP A 53 16.55 -10.39 40.98
CA TRP A 53 15.44 -10.15 40.10
C TRP A 53 15.53 -11.08 38.90
N MET A 54 14.47 -11.84 38.68
CA MET A 54 14.28 -12.63 37.47
C MET A 54 13.28 -11.93 36.56
N ARG A 55 13.43 -12.12 35.23
CA ARG A 55 12.50 -11.63 34.23
C ARG A 55 12.11 -12.75 33.26
N LYS A 56 10.87 -12.73 32.81
CA LYS A 56 10.33 -13.61 31.76
C LYS A 56 9.54 -12.79 30.77
N LEU A 57 9.63 -13.10 29.47
CA LEU A 57 8.82 -12.42 28.46
C LEU A 57 7.33 -12.67 28.77
N LYS A 58 6.52 -11.62 28.65
CA LYS A 58 5.07 -11.75 28.85
C LYS A 58 4.47 -12.62 27.75
N ARG A 59 3.51 -13.44 28.10
CA ARG A 59 2.65 -14.14 27.15
C ARG A 59 1.87 -13.10 26.34
N HIS A 60 1.49 -13.43 25.10
CA HIS A 60 0.78 -12.52 24.20
C HIS A 60 -0.51 -11.97 24.78
N ASP A 61 -1.30 -12.80 25.47
CA ASP A 61 -2.56 -12.41 26.13
C ASP A 61 -2.32 -11.35 27.23
N VAL A 62 -1.36 -11.60 28.10
CA VAL A 62 -0.94 -10.70 29.17
C VAL A 62 -0.38 -9.38 28.61
N ALA A 63 0.40 -9.46 27.56
CA ALA A 63 0.94 -8.28 26.90
C ALA A 63 -0.16 -7.42 26.26
N PHE A 64 -1.18 -8.07 25.68
CA PHE A 64 -2.31 -7.37 25.08
C PHE A 64 -3.24 -6.70 26.13
N GLU A 65 -3.57 -7.37 27.22
CA GLU A 65 -4.29 -6.77 28.36
C GLU A 65 -3.55 -5.54 28.88
N ASP A 66 -2.23 -5.64 29.07
CA ASP A 66 -1.39 -4.53 29.50
C ASP A 66 -1.38 -3.36 28.50
N GLN A 67 -1.41 -3.66 27.20
CA GLN A 67 -1.50 -2.68 26.13
C GLN A 67 -2.83 -1.89 26.20
N VAL A 68 -3.96 -2.59 26.38
CA VAL A 68 -5.29 -1.98 26.49
C VAL A 68 -5.40 -1.15 27.79
N TRP A 69 -4.90 -1.69 28.91
CA TRP A 69 -4.84 -0.95 30.17
C TRP A 69 -3.98 0.33 30.05
N ALA A 70 -2.82 0.22 29.43
CA ALA A 70 -1.91 1.34 29.21
C ALA A 70 -2.54 2.41 28.28
N LEU A 71 -3.36 2.00 27.30
CA LEU A 71 -4.14 2.92 26.49
C LEU A 71 -5.10 3.73 27.37
N CYS A 72 -5.89 3.07 28.21
CA CYS A 72 -6.83 3.76 29.13
C CYS A 72 -6.09 4.74 30.06
N ALA A 73 -4.93 4.35 30.59
CA ALA A 73 -4.10 5.22 31.42
C ALA A 73 -3.61 6.48 30.66
N ARG A 74 -3.16 6.31 29.42
CA ARG A 74 -2.71 7.43 28.55
C ARG A 74 -3.86 8.35 28.12
N LEU A 75 -5.06 7.79 27.98
CA LEU A 75 -6.28 8.55 27.70
C LEU A 75 -6.79 9.32 28.95
N GLY A 76 -6.12 9.19 30.09
CA GLY A 76 -6.44 9.98 31.27
C GLY A 76 -7.65 9.51 32.09
N PHE A 77 -7.98 8.22 32.04
CA PHE A 77 -8.94 7.65 32.97
C PHE A 77 -8.37 7.73 34.39
N SER A 78 -9.16 8.22 35.34
CA SER A 78 -8.70 8.55 36.69
C SER A 78 -8.69 7.37 37.67
N ALA A 79 -9.42 6.30 37.34
CA ALA A 79 -9.49 5.06 38.12
C ALA A 79 -9.41 3.84 37.21
N LEU A 80 -8.46 2.95 37.48
CA LEU A 80 -8.16 1.76 36.65
C LEU A 80 -8.08 0.49 37.51
N SER A 81 -8.36 -0.67 36.93
CA SER A 81 -8.18 -1.98 37.56
C SER A 81 -6.79 -2.13 38.16
N SER A 82 -6.69 -2.53 39.42
CA SER A 82 -5.44 -2.61 40.19
C SER A 82 -4.55 -3.82 39.82
N GLY A 83 -5.10 -4.80 39.13
CA GLY A 83 -4.41 -6.04 38.73
C GLY A 83 -5.12 -6.71 37.58
N ARG A 84 -4.71 -7.95 37.28
CA ARG A 84 -5.36 -8.78 36.25
C ARG A 84 -6.48 -9.65 36.79
N ASN A 85 -6.65 -9.72 38.10
CA ASN A 85 -7.61 -10.59 38.77
C ASN A 85 -8.77 -9.77 39.41
N LEU A 86 -9.11 -8.62 38.81
CA LEU A 86 -10.24 -7.83 39.31
C LEU A 86 -11.52 -8.65 39.08
N ARG A 87 -12.19 -9.00 40.18
CA ARG A 87 -13.50 -9.68 40.14
C ARG A 87 -14.58 -8.73 40.62
N ILE A 88 -15.69 -8.70 39.90
CA ILE A 88 -16.85 -7.91 40.19
C ILE A 88 -18.05 -8.84 40.32
N SER A 89 -18.79 -8.74 41.41
CA SER A 89 -20.00 -9.52 41.67
C SER A 89 -21.11 -9.06 40.71
N TYR A 90 -21.86 -10.03 40.15
CA TYR A 90 -23.05 -9.76 39.34
C TYR A 90 -24.33 -10.36 39.96
N GLY A 91 -24.20 -11.03 41.09
CA GLY A 91 -25.31 -11.63 41.84
C GLY A 91 -25.02 -11.73 43.33
N LYS A 92 -25.86 -12.45 44.07
CA LYS A 92 -25.75 -12.61 45.54
C LYS A 92 -24.98 -13.87 45.97
N GLY A 93 -24.71 -14.79 45.06
CA GLY A 93 -24.01 -16.04 45.35
C GLY A 93 -22.48 -15.88 45.35
N GLU A 94 -21.80 -16.70 46.16
CA GLU A 94 -20.33 -16.64 46.28
C GLU A 94 -19.60 -16.85 44.91
N ASN A 95 -20.21 -17.59 44.00
CA ASN A 95 -19.65 -17.86 42.65
C ASN A 95 -20.17 -16.89 41.57
N GLU A 96 -21.01 -15.95 41.91
CA GLU A 96 -21.61 -14.98 40.99
C GLU A 96 -20.74 -13.72 40.85
N SER A 97 -19.47 -13.94 40.48
CA SER A 97 -18.51 -12.86 40.19
C SER A 97 -17.81 -13.13 38.87
N LYS A 98 -17.57 -12.05 38.11
CA LYS A 98 -16.84 -12.11 36.82
C LYS A 98 -15.48 -11.44 36.96
N GLN A 99 -14.44 -12.08 36.45
CA GLN A 99 -13.15 -11.44 36.25
C GLN A 99 -13.27 -10.47 35.09
N VAL A 100 -12.77 -9.28 35.24
CA VAL A 100 -12.72 -8.21 34.23
C VAL A 100 -11.26 -7.93 33.93
N ASP A 101 -10.87 -8.03 32.64
CA ASP A 101 -9.48 -7.87 32.23
C ASP A 101 -9.01 -6.43 32.43
N VAL A 102 -9.80 -5.45 31.95
CA VAL A 102 -9.53 -4.03 32.16
C VAL A 102 -10.83 -3.30 32.53
N LEU A 103 -10.79 -2.60 33.66
CA LEU A 103 -11.83 -1.63 34.01
C LEU A 103 -11.21 -0.24 34.09
N ALA A 104 -11.83 0.71 33.39
CA ALA A 104 -11.39 2.09 33.35
C ALA A 104 -12.59 3.03 33.65
N ALA A 105 -12.42 3.92 34.62
CA ALA A 105 -13.44 4.89 34.97
C ALA A 105 -12.87 6.31 35.01
N ASP A 106 -13.72 7.26 34.66
CA ASP A 106 -13.49 8.69 34.86
C ASP A 106 -14.69 9.36 35.55
N GLU A 107 -14.92 10.63 35.27
CA GLU A 107 -16.00 11.42 35.92
C GLU A 107 -17.40 11.09 35.36
N GLU A 108 -17.51 10.49 34.17
CA GLU A 108 -18.78 10.31 33.46
C GLU A 108 -19.03 8.88 32.99
N VAL A 109 -17.96 8.10 32.80
CA VAL A 109 -18.08 6.79 32.16
C VAL A 109 -17.28 5.71 32.86
N VAL A 110 -17.74 4.46 32.73
CA VAL A 110 -17.02 3.25 33.12
C VAL A 110 -16.96 2.33 31.92
N LEU A 111 -15.74 1.94 31.53
CA LEU A 111 -15.47 0.97 30.47
C LEU A 111 -15.14 -0.39 31.11
N VAL A 112 -15.85 -1.43 30.69
CA VAL A 112 -15.64 -2.82 31.08
C VAL A 112 -15.09 -3.54 29.85
N ILE A 113 -13.82 -3.90 29.85
CA ILE A 113 -13.12 -4.39 28.66
C ILE A 113 -12.68 -5.84 28.85
N GLU A 114 -13.11 -6.70 27.96
CA GLU A 114 -12.65 -8.08 27.78
C GLU A 114 -11.63 -8.10 26.65
N CYS A 115 -10.47 -8.74 26.84
CA CYS A 115 -9.36 -8.79 25.91
C CYS A 115 -9.20 -10.20 25.33
N LYS A 116 -9.08 -10.33 24.03
CA LYS A 116 -8.83 -11.61 23.33
C LYS A 116 -7.72 -11.43 22.30
N SER A 117 -6.72 -12.32 22.32
CA SER A 117 -5.61 -12.30 21.40
C SER A 117 -5.23 -13.70 20.93
N SER A 118 -4.58 -13.81 19.76
CA SER A 118 -4.05 -15.03 19.21
C SER A 118 -2.54 -14.91 18.98
N GLU A 119 -1.79 -15.99 19.26
CA GLU A 119 -0.34 -16.08 19.02
C GLU A 119 -0.01 -16.74 17.66
N ALA A 120 -1.04 -17.15 16.91
CA ALA A 120 -0.84 -17.79 15.60
C ALA A 120 -0.11 -16.87 14.61
N ASP A 121 0.65 -17.43 13.67
CA ASP A 121 1.35 -16.69 12.61
C ASP A 121 0.41 -15.92 11.68
N SER A 122 -0.85 -16.36 11.61
CA SER A 122 -1.94 -15.68 10.89
C SER A 122 -3.11 -15.40 11.83
N PRO A 123 -3.91 -14.34 11.55
CA PRO A 123 -5.06 -14.01 12.39
C PRO A 123 -6.02 -15.19 12.55
N ALA A 124 -6.33 -15.54 13.81
CA ALA A 124 -7.29 -16.58 14.13
C ALA A 124 -8.71 -16.13 13.79
N THR A 125 -9.61 -17.05 13.43
CA THR A 125 -11.04 -16.77 13.26
C THR A 125 -11.80 -17.15 14.51
N ASN A 126 -12.61 -16.21 15.05
CA ASN A 126 -13.44 -16.47 16.23
C ASN A 126 -14.83 -15.86 16.06
N ALA A 127 -15.86 -16.66 16.35
CA ALA A 127 -17.25 -16.24 16.26
C ALA A 127 -17.76 -15.52 17.53
N PHE A 128 -16.99 -15.50 18.62
CA PHE A 128 -17.31 -14.88 19.91
C PHE A 128 -18.73 -15.15 20.46
N LYS A 129 -19.30 -16.31 20.13
CA LYS A 129 -20.64 -16.67 20.56
C LYS A 129 -20.72 -16.80 22.08
N THR A 130 -19.80 -17.56 22.66
CA THR A 130 -19.73 -17.80 24.09
C THR A 130 -19.49 -16.52 24.89
N GLU A 131 -18.58 -15.67 24.39
CA GLU A 131 -18.26 -14.39 25.02
C GLU A 131 -19.45 -13.43 25.03
N THR A 132 -20.14 -13.29 23.90
CA THR A 132 -21.30 -12.40 23.78
C THR A 132 -22.49 -12.89 24.64
N GLU A 133 -22.79 -14.20 24.66
CA GLU A 133 -23.81 -14.80 25.51
C GLU A 133 -23.47 -14.65 26.99
N SER A 134 -22.21 -14.86 27.37
CA SER A 134 -21.73 -14.70 28.74
C SER A 134 -21.88 -13.25 29.21
N ILE A 135 -21.44 -12.27 28.38
CA ILE A 135 -21.58 -10.84 28.72
C ILE A 135 -23.07 -10.48 28.89
N GLN A 136 -23.95 -10.96 28.03
CA GLN A 136 -25.39 -10.71 28.17
C GLN A 136 -25.92 -11.28 29.48
N GLY A 137 -25.49 -12.47 29.90
CA GLY A 137 -25.94 -13.14 31.09
C GLY A 137 -25.61 -12.40 32.39
N TYR A 138 -24.39 -11.86 32.55
CA TYR A 138 -23.99 -11.16 33.78
C TYR A 138 -24.12 -9.64 33.70
N ARG A 139 -24.39 -9.05 32.55
CA ARG A 139 -24.35 -7.63 32.28
C ARG A 139 -25.19 -6.79 33.27
N THR A 140 -26.46 -7.18 33.47
CA THR A 140 -27.39 -6.42 34.33
C THR A 140 -26.91 -6.38 35.76
N GLY A 141 -26.48 -7.51 36.32
CA GLY A 141 -25.95 -7.58 37.68
C GLY A 141 -24.65 -6.82 37.84
N LEU A 142 -23.74 -6.93 36.86
CA LEU A 142 -22.47 -6.22 36.87
C LEU A 142 -22.67 -4.68 36.83
N ILE A 143 -23.59 -4.20 35.98
CA ILE A 143 -23.95 -2.77 35.94
C ILE A 143 -24.51 -2.30 37.30
N ALA A 144 -25.34 -3.11 37.96
CA ALA A 144 -25.88 -2.76 39.26
C ALA A 144 -24.75 -2.60 40.31
N THR A 145 -23.79 -3.50 40.33
CA THR A 145 -22.62 -3.44 41.19
C THR A 145 -21.72 -2.24 40.86
N ILE A 146 -21.46 -1.99 39.59
CA ILE A 146 -20.69 -0.80 39.18
C ILE A 146 -21.39 0.48 39.60
N ARG A 147 -22.69 0.58 39.42
CA ARG A 147 -23.48 1.76 39.79
C ARG A 147 -23.55 2.00 41.32
N SER A 148 -23.32 1.00 42.14
CA SER A 148 -23.22 1.24 43.59
C SER A 148 -22.01 2.11 43.96
N GLN A 149 -20.95 2.06 43.16
CA GLN A 149 -19.74 2.87 43.33
C GLN A 149 -19.68 4.08 42.36
N PHE A 150 -20.34 3.97 41.21
CA PHE A 150 -20.40 5.00 40.16
C PHE A 150 -21.86 5.25 39.74
N PRO A 151 -22.69 5.90 40.55
CA PRO A 151 -24.15 5.92 40.39
C PRO A 151 -24.65 6.57 39.10
N ASP A 152 -24.00 7.65 38.64
CA ASP A 152 -24.43 8.42 37.46
C ASP A 152 -23.63 8.12 36.19
N HIS A 153 -22.70 7.16 36.26
CA HIS A 153 -21.82 6.87 35.15
C HIS A 153 -22.49 6.02 34.08
N LYS A 154 -22.14 6.30 32.84
CA LYS A 154 -22.46 5.44 31.70
C LYS A 154 -21.53 4.24 31.67
N VAL A 155 -22.07 3.03 31.57
CA VAL A 155 -21.29 1.81 31.52
C VAL A 155 -21.27 1.28 30.08
N LYS A 156 -20.07 1.03 29.53
CA LYS A 156 -19.89 0.44 28.22
C LYS A 156 -19.06 -0.85 28.29
N PHE A 157 -19.61 -1.92 27.69
CA PHE A 157 -18.88 -3.17 27.51
C PHE A 157 -18.12 -3.12 26.19
N ILE A 158 -16.87 -3.56 26.20
CA ILE A 158 -15.97 -3.55 25.07
C ILE A 158 -15.31 -4.92 24.94
N LEU A 159 -15.29 -5.45 23.73
CA LEU A 159 -14.46 -6.58 23.33
C LEU A 159 -13.26 -6.04 22.54
N ALA A 160 -12.07 -6.13 23.11
CA ALA A 160 -10.82 -5.77 22.48
C ALA A 160 -10.17 -7.02 21.86
N THR A 161 -9.74 -6.96 20.60
CA THR A 161 -9.13 -8.10 19.90
C THR A 161 -7.79 -7.76 19.29
N ASN A 162 -6.87 -8.74 19.27
CA ASN A 162 -5.57 -8.65 18.64
C ASN A 162 -5.28 -9.95 17.88
N ASN A 163 -4.85 -9.82 16.61
CA ASN A 163 -4.57 -10.94 15.72
C ASN A 163 -5.75 -11.92 15.59
N ILE A 164 -6.97 -11.40 15.50
CA ILE A 164 -8.21 -12.17 15.34
C ILE A 164 -9.06 -11.55 14.23
N ASN A 165 -9.38 -12.36 13.22
CA ASN A 165 -10.35 -11.99 12.19
C ASN A 165 -11.78 -12.15 12.69
N VAL A 166 -12.57 -11.08 12.58
CA VAL A 166 -13.98 -11.06 12.99
C VAL A 166 -14.85 -10.87 11.75
N SER A 167 -15.68 -11.86 11.43
CA SER A 167 -16.57 -11.80 10.26
C SER A 167 -17.68 -10.74 10.42
N LYS A 168 -18.26 -10.27 9.30
CA LYS A 168 -19.42 -9.34 9.31
C LYS A 168 -20.56 -9.87 10.18
N GLU A 169 -20.87 -11.18 10.12
CA GLU A 169 -21.89 -11.81 10.93
C GLU A 169 -21.57 -11.75 12.44
N THR A 170 -20.32 -12.02 12.79
CA THR A 170 -19.85 -11.94 14.19
C THR A 170 -19.91 -10.51 14.70
N LEU A 171 -19.55 -9.52 13.88
CA LEU A 171 -19.66 -8.11 14.23
C LEU A 171 -21.12 -7.71 14.50
N GLY A 172 -22.06 -8.12 13.65
CA GLY A 172 -23.49 -7.90 13.87
C GLY A 172 -23.97 -8.52 15.19
N ARG A 173 -23.46 -9.70 15.56
CA ARG A 173 -23.77 -10.35 16.85
C ARG A 173 -23.25 -9.53 18.05
N ILE A 174 -22.02 -9.04 17.97
CA ILE A 174 -21.40 -8.20 19.00
C ILE A 174 -22.20 -6.90 19.17
N GLU A 175 -22.55 -6.23 18.08
CA GLU A 175 -23.34 -5.00 18.06
C GLU A 175 -24.76 -5.21 18.64
N ASN A 176 -25.44 -6.29 18.24
CA ASN A 176 -26.76 -6.65 18.78
C ASN A 176 -26.71 -6.96 20.28
N ALA A 177 -25.59 -7.43 20.79
CA ALA A 177 -25.33 -7.58 22.22
C ALA A 177 -25.01 -6.24 22.92
N HIS A 178 -25.01 -5.12 22.21
CA HIS A 178 -24.60 -3.78 22.68
C HIS A 178 -23.19 -3.74 23.26
N ILE A 179 -22.28 -4.52 22.71
CA ILE A 179 -20.86 -4.54 23.02
C ILE A 179 -20.14 -3.74 21.94
N ALA A 180 -19.21 -2.88 22.33
CA ALA A 180 -18.34 -2.22 21.35
C ALA A 180 -17.16 -3.14 21.00
N HIS A 181 -16.77 -3.19 19.74
CA HIS A 181 -15.59 -3.92 19.30
C HIS A 181 -14.44 -2.96 19.04
N LEU A 182 -13.30 -3.18 19.71
CA LEU A 182 -12.03 -2.50 19.45
C LEU A 182 -11.02 -3.51 18.90
N GLU A 183 -10.79 -3.44 17.62
CA GLU A 183 -9.77 -4.25 16.97
C GLU A 183 -8.37 -3.63 17.13
N GLU A 184 -7.32 -4.38 16.81
CA GLU A 184 -5.93 -3.97 16.98
C GLU A 184 -5.59 -2.62 16.32
N GLU A 185 -6.15 -2.35 15.12
CA GLU A 185 -5.95 -1.09 14.43
C GLU A 185 -6.61 0.10 15.14
N ALA A 186 -7.80 -0.13 15.72
CA ALA A 186 -8.46 0.90 16.52
C ALA A 186 -7.64 1.20 17.79
N ILE A 187 -7.12 0.17 18.43
CA ILE A 187 -6.26 0.31 19.61
C ILE A 187 -4.97 1.06 19.23
N ALA A 188 -4.30 0.67 18.15
CA ALA A 188 -3.10 1.35 17.64
C ALA A 188 -3.38 2.82 17.32
N TYR A 189 -4.49 3.11 16.66
CA TYR A 189 -4.92 4.48 16.38
C TYR A 189 -5.09 5.32 17.64
N TYR A 190 -5.84 4.82 18.65
CA TYR A 190 -6.03 5.57 19.88
C TYR A 190 -4.74 5.69 20.69
N GLN A 191 -3.81 4.75 20.61
CA GLN A 191 -2.46 4.85 21.19
C GLN A 191 -1.65 5.96 20.54
N GLU A 192 -1.65 6.02 19.21
CA GLU A 192 -0.99 7.09 18.46
C GLU A 192 -1.62 8.45 18.83
N LEU A 193 -2.94 8.54 18.82
CA LEU A 193 -3.67 9.74 19.16
C LEU A 193 -3.36 10.20 20.60
N ALA A 194 -3.37 9.28 21.58
CA ALA A 194 -3.00 9.57 22.96
C ALA A 194 -1.53 10.01 23.10
N SER A 195 -0.64 9.51 22.28
CA SER A 195 0.77 9.97 22.26
C SER A 195 0.91 11.41 21.78
N HIS A 196 -0.07 11.91 21.01
CA HIS A 196 -0.09 13.26 20.45
C HIS A 196 -0.90 14.24 21.31
N LEU A 197 -2.09 13.83 21.75
CA LEU A 197 -3.08 14.67 22.44
C LEU A 197 -3.12 14.47 23.95
N GLY A 198 -2.39 13.50 24.49
CA GLY A 198 -2.51 13.12 25.89
C GLY A 198 -3.94 12.73 26.25
N ALA A 199 -4.41 13.18 27.41
CA ALA A 199 -5.75 12.87 27.95
C ALA A 199 -6.90 13.35 27.04
N SER A 200 -6.71 14.39 26.24
CA SER A 200 -7.75 14.91 25.34
C SER A 200 -8.12 13.94 24.18
N ALA A 201 -7.25 12.96 23.89
CA ALA A 201 -7.58 11.89 22.96
C ALA A 201 -8.77 11.04 23.44
N LYS A 202 -9.08 11.04 24.73
CA LYS A 202 -10.23 10.38 25.35
C LYS A 202 -11.53 10.77 24.66
N PHE A 203 -11.71 12.06 24.34
CA PHE A 203 -12.96 12.55 23.73
C PHE A 203 -13.23 11.94 22.35
N GLN A 204 -12.19 11.58 21.58
CA GLN A 204 -12.35 10.85 20.32
C GLN A 204 -12.83 9.40 20.56
N LEU A 205 -12.27 8.71 21.56
CA LEU A 205 -12.73 7.36 21.93
C LEU A 205 -14.18 7.41 22.46
N LEU A 206 -14.48 8.33 23.38
CA LEU A 206 -15.83 8.48 23.94
C LEU A 206 -16.84 8.90 22.87
N GLY A 207 -16.44 9.78 21.94
CA GLY A 207 -17.25 10.15 20.77
C GLY A 207 -17.65 8.95 19.93
N ASN A 208 -16.76 7.97 19.78
CA ASN A 208 -17.07 6.72 19.09
C ASN A 208 -17.93 5.76 19.92
N LEU A 209 -17.63 5.59 21.21
CA LEU A 209 -18.33 4.63 22.07
C LEU A 209 -19.73 5.08 22.48
N PHE A 210 -19.95 6.39 22.60
CA PHE A 210 -21.18 6.99 23.13
C PHE A 210 -21.86 7.97 22.17
N GLU A 211 -21.65 7.80 20.88
CA GLU A 211 -22.22 8.66 19.83
C GLU A 211 -23.69 8.98 20.08
N GLY A 212 -24.03 10.27 20.00
CA GLY A 212 -25.39 10.79 20.21
C GLY A 212 -25.92 10.78 21.66
N GLN A 213 -25.18 10.18 22.61
CA GLN A 213 -25.58 10.19 24.02
C GLN A 213 -25.25 11.54 24.69
N GLN A 214 -26.04 11.91 25.67
CA GLN A 214 -25.91 13.18 26.39
C GLN A 214 -24.62 13.22 27.24
N ILE A 215 -23.94 14.37 27.27
CA ILE A 215 -22.82 14.68 28.16
C ILE A 215 -23.42 15.37 29.40
N ALA A 216 -23.07 14.89 30.58
CA ALA A 216 -23.52 15.52 31.81
C ALA A 216 -22.85 16.90 32.05
N ALA A 217 -23.48 17.77 32.81
CA ALA A 217 -22.92 19.02 33.37
C ALA A 217 -22.16 19.96 32.38
N MET A 218 -22.55 20.02 31.11
CA MET A 218 -21.95 20.96 30.16
C MET A 218 -22.86 22.17 29.90
N ASP A 219 -22.38 23.39 30.16
CA ASP A 219 -23.05 24.60 29.65
C ASP A 219 -22.81 24.74 28.15
N VAL A 220 -23.89 24.91 27.39
CA VAL A 220 -23.89 24.90 25.92
C VAL A 220 -24.42 26.19 25.33
N ASN A 221 -24.77 27.17 26.15
CA ASN A 221 -25.30 28.45 25.70
C ASN A 221 -24.14 29.34 25.25
N VAL A 222 -24.22 29.84 23.99
CA VAL A 222 -23.25 30.77 23.44
C VAL A 222 -23.95 31.90 22.70
N PRO A 223 -23.52 33.17 22.87
CA PRO A 223 -23.95 34.25 22.01
C PRO A 223 -23.52 33.97 20.57
N ALA A 224 -24.44 34.06 19.62
CA ALA A 224 -24.15 33.72 18.22
C ALA A 224 -24.87 34.64 17.22
N ILE A 225 -24.29 34.73 16.03
CA ILE A 225 -24.89 35.33 14.84
C ILE A 225 -25.35 34.20 13.92
N GLN A 226 -26.63 34.19 13.55
CA GLN A 226 -27.18 33.30 12.57
C GLN A 226 -27.18 33.97 11.20
N GLY A 227 -26.73 33.25 10.16
CA GLY A 227 -26.78 33.68 8.77
C GLY A 227 -27.00 32.51 7.81
N THR A 228 -26.96 32.80 6.52
CA THR A 228 -27.05 31.81 5.43
C THR A 228 -25.87 32.00 4.47
N MET A 229 -25.22 30.91 4.12
CA MET A 229 -24.09 30.89 3.18
C MET A 229 -24.23 29.67 2.25
N GLY A 230 -24.22 29.88 0.92
CA GLY A 230 -24.40 28.80 -0.04
C GLY A 230 -25.71 28.02 0.10
N GLY A 231 -26.77 28.65 0.63
CA GLY A 231 -28.06 28.00 0.91
C GLY A 231 -28.13 27.26 2.26
N TYR A 232 -27.01 27.16 2.99
CA TYR A 232 -26.92 26.48 4.27
C TYR A 232 -26.96 27.49 5.44
N THR A 233 -27.67 27.12 6.52
CA THR A 233 -27.67 27.91 7.75
C THR A 233 -26.33 27.74 8.46
N TYR A 234 -25.72 28.85 8.87
CA TYR A 234 -24.54 28.84 9.72
C TYR A 234 -24.72 29.71 10.95
N TYR A 235 -23.93 29.39 11.99
CA TYR A 235 -23.78 30.21 13.19
C TYR A 235 -22.33 30.63 13.36
N SER A 236 -22.10 31.90 13.68
CA SER A 236 -20.78 32.40 14.08
C SER A 236 -20.81 32.75 15.57
N PHE A 237 -19.88 32.19 16.34
CA PHE A 237 -19.76 32.36 17.76
C PHE A 237 -18.33 32.15 18.26
N ALA A 238 -18.10 32.40 19.54
CA ALA A 238 -16.83 32.06 20.20
C ALA A 238 -17.11 31.15 21.38
N ILE A 239 -16.19 30.20 21.62
CA ILE A 239 -16.33 29.21 22.72
C ILE A 239 -14.95 28.81 23.22
N GLU A 240 -14.88 28.38 24.48
CA GLU A 240 -13.68 27.84 25.07
C GLU A 240 -13.32 26.49 24.44
N PRO A 241 -12.05 26.29 24.04
CA PRO A 241 -11.58 25.04 23.49
C PRO A 241 -11.90 23.79 24.32
N GLU A 242 -11.85 23.89 25.65
CA GLU A 242 -12.19 22.80 26.57
C GLU A 242 -13.63 22.30 26.36
N ARG A 243 -14.58 23.23 26.24
CA ARG A 243 -16.01 22.90 26.01
C ARG A 243 -16.20 22.30 24.61
N LEU A 244 -15.52 22.89 23.60
CA LEU A 244 -15.62 22.40 22.25
C LEU A 244 -15.02 20.99 22.09
N LEU A 245 -13.89 20.67 22.71
CA LEU A 245 -13.25 19.36 22.67
C LEU A 245 -14.18 18.23 23.14
N LYS A 246 -15.09 18.49 24.10
CA LYS A 246 -16.04 17.47 24.61
C LYS A 246 -17.07 17.02 23.57
N ILE A 247 -17.48 17.90 22.64
CA ILE A 247 -18.47 17.61 21.60
C ILE A 247 -17.86 17.44 20.22
N ALA A 248 -16.62 17.92 20.02
CA ALA A 248 -15.93 17.87 18.74
C ALA A 248 -15.48 16.47 18.40
N TYR A 249 -15.59 16.13 17.12
CA TYR A 249 -15.08 14.90 16.56
C TYR A 249 -14.35 15.20 15.24
N VAL A 250 -13.17 14.61 15.11
CA VAL A 250 -12.37 14.71 13.89
C VAL A 250 -12.45 13.39 13.14
N LEU A 251 -12.95 13.46 11.91
CA LEU A 251 -13.08 12.30 11.04
C LEU A 251 -11.70 11.93 10.46
N HIS A 252 -10.81 11.42 11.30
CA HIS A 252 -9.51 10.93 10.86
C HIS A 252 -9.69 9.71 9.98
N ARG A 253 -9.03 9.72 8.83
CA ARG A 253 -9.02 8.57 7.94
C ARG A 253 -8.02 7.54 8.45
N ASN A 254 -8.53 6.43 8.93
CA ASN A 254 -7.79 5.24 9.31
C ASN A 254 -8.73 4.02 9.30
N ASN A 255 -8.15 2.83 9.42
CA ASN A 255 -8.91 1.59 9.42
C ASN A 255 -9.94 1.48 10.55
N ALA A 256 -9.73 2.20 11.67
CA ALA A 256 -10.65 2.21 12.81
C ALA A 256 -11.96 2.97 12.55
N ASN A 257 -11.98 3.89 11.57
CA ASN A 257 -13.12 4.76 11.28
C ASN A 257 -13.82 4.40 9.94
N MET A 258 -13.48 3.29 9.29
CA MET A 258 -13.98 2.93 7.96
C MET A 258 -15.50 2.73 7.86
N ARG A 259 -16.17 2.46 8.98
CA ARG A 259 -17.63 2.20 9.03
C ARG A 259 -18.48 3.46 9.09
N TRP A 260 -17.86 4.62 9.25
CA TRP A 260 -18.52 5.89 9.45
C TRP A 260 -18.49 6.73 8.16
N MET A 261 -19.14 7.87 8.17
CA MET A 261 -19.13 8.86 7.07
C MET A 261 -17.75 9.05 6.46
N PRO A 262 -17.65 9.61 5.24
CA PRO A 262 -16.36 9.82 4.58
C PRO A 262 -15.34 10.42 5.54
N THR A 263 -14.34 9.64 5.94
CA THR A 263 -13.27 10.12 6.81
C THR A 263 -12.23 10.82 5.96
N TYR A 264 -11.97 12.08 6.21
CA TYR A 264 -11.16 12.92 5.32
C TYR A 264 -10.00 13.64 6.00
N GLN A 265 -9.93 13.60 7.33
CA GLN A 265 -8.87 14.31 8.04
C GLN A 265 -7.62 13.44 8.24
N ARG A 266 -6.46 14.08 8.13
CA ARG A 266 -5.17 13.44 8.39
C ARG A 266 -4.98 13.22 9.88
N ILE A 267 -4.31 12.12 10.24
CA ILE A 267 -3.80 11.96 11.60
C ILE A 267 -2.83 13.12 11.90
N ILE A 268 -2.98 13.71 13.04
CA ILE A 268 -2.24 14.91 13.47
C ILE A 268 -0.76 14.58 13.62
N LYS A 269 0.10 15.28 12.89
CA LYS A 269 1.56 15.13 13.06
C LYS A 269 2.01 15.72 14.38
N LYS A 270 2.61 14.91 15.24
CA LYS A 270 3.11 15.30 16.57
C LYS A 270 4.01 16.54 16.55
N SER A 271 4.89 16.66 15.55
CA SER A 271 5.78 17.82 15.39
C SER A 271 5.01 19.12 15.12
N ARG A 272 3.94 19.05 14.32
CA ARG A 272 3.08 20.22 14.04
C ARG A 272 2.26 20.61 15.27
N LEU A 273 1.70 19.62 15.95
CA LEU A 273 0.93 19.88 17.16
C LEU A 273 1.79 20.52 18.26
N LYS A 274 3.01 20.01 18.48
CA LYS A 274 3.97 20.62 19.44
C LYS A 274 4.26 22.09 19.13
N LYS A 275 4.41 22.45 17.86
CA LYS A 275 4.62 23.84 17.44
C LYS A 275 3.39 24.69 17.75
N VAL A 276 2.19 24.19 17.48
CA VAL A 276 0.93 24.89 17.77
C VAL A 276 0.72 25.03 19.26
N SER A 277 0.92 23.98 20.05
CA SER A 277 0.81 24.05 21.53
C SER A 277 1.83 25.06 22.12
N ALA A 278 3.09 25.01 21.67
CA ALA A 278 4.10 25.97 22.13
C ALA A 278 3.73 27.42 21.72
N PHE A 279 3.12 27.62 20.56
CA PHE A 279 2.66 28.94 20.12
C PHE A 279 1.54 29.45 21.04
N VAL A 280 0.57 28.61 21.40
CA VAL A 280 -0.52 28.93 22.35
C VAL A 280 0.05 29.23 23.72
N GLU A 281 0.92 28.36 24.28
CA GLU A 281 1.54 28.56 25.61
C GLU A 281 2.32 29.87 25.72
N ASN A 282 2.97 30.28 24.63
CA ASN A 282 3.72 31.53 24.55
C ASN A 282 2.84 32.78 24.30
N GLY A 283 1.51 32.67 24.42
CA GLY A 283 0.56 33.78 24.25
C GLY A 283 0.19 34.07 22.80
N GLY A 284 0.52 33.18 21.87
CA GLY A 284 0.08 33.27 20.48
C GLY A 284 -1.43 33.00 20.35
N PHE A 285 -2.05 33.60 19.35
CA PHE A 285 -3.49 33.45 19.06
C PHE A 285 -3.76 33.20 17.57
N PHE A 286 -4.89 32.59 17.30
CA PHE A 286 -5.34 32.28 15.93
C PHE A 286 -6.56 33.14 15.55
N PRO A 287 -6.43 34.12 14.66
CA PRO A 287 -7.54 34.97 14.26
C PRO A 287 -8.54 34.27 13.32
N ASN A 288 -8.16 33.16 12.70
CA ASN A 288 -9.00 32.41 11.77
C ASN A 288 -9.98 31.51 12.52
N SER A 289 -11.27 31.55 12.13
CA SER A 289 -12.29 30.68 12.68
C SER A 289 -12.02 29.20 12.44
N LEU A 290 -12.41 28.35 13.38
CA LEU A 290 -12.58 26.91 13.12
C LEU A 290 -13.87 26.72 12.34
N ILE A 291 -13.87 25.78 11.41
CA ILE A 291 -15.05 25.43 10.62
C ILE A 291 -15.58 24.09 11.08
N LEU A 292 -16.84 24.09 11.50
CA LEU A 292 -17.51 22.92 12.07
C LEU A 292 -18.78 22.59 11.29
N ASN A 293 -19.19 21.33 11.36
CA ASN A 293 -20.56 20.92 11.11
C ASN A 293 -21.19 20.39 12.39
N ILE A 294 -22.31 20.98 12.83
CA ILE A 294 -23.09 20.47 13.99
C ILE A 294 -24.13 19.49 13.45
N ASP A 295 -24.02 18.24 13.87
CA ASP A 295 -25.02 17.22 13.60
C ASP A 295 -26.13 17.30 14.67
N ASN A 296 -27.33 17.67 14.24
CA ASN A 296 -28.52 17.71 15.09
C ASN A 296 -29.64 16.76 14.60
N GLY A 297 -29.31 15.85 13.67
CA GLY A 297 -30.22 14.85 13.14
C GLY A 297 -31.38 15.44 12.36
N GLY A 298 -31.12 16.47 11.54
CA GLY A 298 -32.11 17.16 10.72
C GLY A 298 -33.04 18.10 11.50
N LYS A 299 -32.82 18.26 12.81
CA LYS A 299 -33.65 19.15 13.64
C LYS A 299 -33.01 20.54 13.72
N LYS A 300 -33.82 21.58 13.79
CA LYS A 300 -33.30 22.93 14.01
C LYS A 300 -32.63 23.04 15.40
N LEU A 301 -31.47 23.70 15.45
CA LEU A 301 -30.85 24.05 16.73
C LEU A 301 -31.73 25.05 17.49
N SER A 302 -31.74 24.92 18.83
CA SER A 302 -32.39 25.90 19.66
C SER A 302 -31.61 27.20 19.60
N PHE A 303 -32.25 28.24 19.14
CA PHE A 303 -31.67 29.57 18.99
C PHE A 303 -32.66 30.61 19.48
N ASP A 304 -32.37 31.20 20.63
CA ASP A 304 -33.19 32.24 21.27
C ASP A 304 -32.80 33.60 20.64
N ARG A 305 -33.63 34.09 19.71
CA ARG A 305 -33.37 35.32 18.94
C ARG A 305 -33.47 36.53 19.81
N ALA A 306 -32.55 37.49 19.62
CA ALA A 306 -32.69 38.84 20.14
C ALA A 306 -33.76 39.63 19.40
N ASP A 307 -34.41 40.58 20.06
CA ASP A 307 -35.52 41.36 19.52
C ASP A 307 -35.17 42.26 18.30
N LYS A 308 -33.90 42.42 17.98
CA LYS A 308 -33.42 43.23 16.84
C LYS A 308 -32.77 42.36 15.79
N GLN A 309 -33.36 42.35 14.59
CA GLN A 309 -32.76 41.83 13.38
C GLN A 309 -31.92 42.94 12.71
N MET A 310 -30.70 42.64 12.29
CA MET A 310 -29.79 43.56 11.62
C MET A 310 -29.50 43.05 10.18
N GLY A 311 -30.24 43.55 9.21
CA GLY A 311 -30.14 43.11 7.85
C GLY A 311 -30.56 41.63 7.66
N SER A 312 -29.73 40.85 6.98
CA SER A 312 -29.96 39.40 6.76
C SER A 312 -29.45 38.48 7.88
N THR A 313 -28.88 39.07 8.96
CA THR A 313 -28.34 38.29 10.09
C THR A 313 -29.22 38.47 11.34
N THR A 314 -29.25 37.43 12.18
CA THR A 314 -30.00 37.45 13.44
C THR A 314 -29.03 37.18 14.58
N LEU A 315 -29.08 38.01 15.62
CA LEU A 315 -28.36 37.84 16.88
C LEU A 315 -29.20 37.00 17.83
N GLY A 316 -28.56 36.24 18.70
CA GLY A 316 -29.26 35.46 19.71
C GLY A 316 -28.32 34.57 20.53
N ILE A 317 -28.94 33.73 21.37
CA ILE A 317 -28.25 32.70 22.15
C ILE A 317 -28.47 31.37 21.48
N LEU A 318 -27.37 30.76 21.02
CA LEU A 318 -27.36 29.42 20.45
C LEU A 318 -27.15 28.40 21.55
N ARG A 319 -27.96 27.35 21.57
CA ARG A 319 -27.79 26.19 22.43
C ARG A 319 -27.16 25.06 21.64
N LEU A 320 -25.90 24.75 21.93
CA LEU A 320 -25.17 23.64 21.28
C LEU A 320 -25.72 22.28 21.81
N PRO A 321 -25.69 21.23 20.96
CA PRO A 321 -26.07 19.89 21.41
C PRO A 321 -25.10 19.38 22.50
N ARG A 322 -25.62 18.96 23.65
CA ARG A 322 -24.87 18.31 24.74
C ARG A 322 -24.70 16.82 24.44
N LYS A 323 -24.09 16.47 23.31
CA LYS A 323 -23.96 15.07 22.88
C LYS A 323 -22.55 14.80 22.43
N TYR A 324 -22.05 13.61 22.79
CA TYR A 324 -20.81 13.10 22.23
C TYR A 324 -20.89 13.08 20.70
N ARG A 325 -19.81 13.53 20.01
CA ARG A 325 -19.68 13.52 18.57
C ARG A 325 -20.77 14.32 17.82
N SER A 326 -21.17 15.44 18.38
CA SER A 326 -22.18 16.30 17.75
C SER A 326 -21.61 17.44 16.91
N ALA A 327 -20.30 17.70 16.95
CA ALA A 327 -19.64 18.74 16.17
C ALA A 327 -18.45 18.16 15.39
N TYR A 328 -18.61 18.03 14.09
CA TYR A 328 -17.54 17.56 13.20
C TYR A 328 -16.62 18.71 12.79
N VAL A 329 -15.32 18.57 13.03
CA VAL A 329 -14.33 19.58 12.66
C VAL A 329 -14.02 19.45 11.18
N ILE A 330 -14.39 20.45 10.35
CA ILE A 330 -14.06 20.49 8.91
C ILE A 330 -12.65 21.08 8.73
N ASP A 331 -12.38 22.24 9.36
CA ASP A 331 -11.04 22.84 9.36
C ASP A 331 -10.65 23.32 10.75
N GLY A 332 -9.36 23.33 11.03
CA GLY A 332 -8.78 23.86 12.26
C GLY A 332 -8.46 22.82 13.33
N GLN A 333 -8.45 21.52 13.03
CA GLN A 333 -8.13 20.47 14.00
C GLN A 333 -6.81 20.72 14.76
N HIS A 334 -5.74 21.14 14.07
CA HIS A 334 -4.46 21.42 14.72
C HIS A 334 -4.54 22.59 15.71
N ARG A 335 -5.39 23.59 15.40
CA ARG A 335 -5.62 24.74 16.27
C ARG A 335 -6.40 24.32 17.51
N LEU A 336 -7.50 23.58 17.35
CA LEU A 336 -8.29 23.07 18.46
C LEU A 336 -7.47 22.16 19.39
N TYR A 337 -6.78 21.18 18.81
CA TYR A 337 -5.97 20.26 19.61
C TYR A 337 -4.68 20.88 20.17
N GLY A 338 -4.23 22.01 19.63
CA GLY A 338 -3.16 22.80 20.23
C GLY A 338 -3.46 23.28 21.64
N PHE A 339 -4.74 23.46 21.98
CA PHE A 339 -5.21 23.80 23.32
C PHE A 339 -5.41 22.57 24.23
N ALA A 340 -5.40 21.36 23.70
CA ALA A 340 -5.87 20.16 24.39
C ALA A 340 -5.27 19.90 25.78
N ASN A 341 -4.01 20.31 26.01
CA ASN A 341 -3.32 20.15 27.30
C ASN A 341 -2.89 21.50 27.87
N SER A 342 -3.47 22.61 27.40
CA SER A 342 -3.15 23.97 27.85
C SER A 342 -4.11 24.44 28.92
N GLU A 343 -3.59 25.14 29.95
CA GLU A 343 -4.42 25.82 30.92
C GLU A 343 -5.31 26.91 30.30
N ARG A 344 -4.92 27.39 29.10
CA ARG A 344 -5.67 28.37 28.31
C ARG A 344 -6.93 27.79 27.65
N ALA A 345 -7.09 26.47 27.61
CA ALA A 345 -8.26 25.81 27.00
C ALA A 345 -9.59 26.22 27.70
N SER A 346 -9.55 26.54 28.99
CA SER A 346 -10.72 26.95 29.78
C SER A 346 -10.93 28.46 29.86
N THR A 347 -9.94 29.27 29.46
CA THR A 347 -9.96 30.73 29.66
C THR A 347 -9.99 31.54 28.35
N GLU A 348 -9.48 30.98 27.27
CA GLU A 348 -9.49 31.65 25.94
C GLU A 348 -10.71 31.23 25.12
N LEU A 349 -11.12 32.12 24.23
CA LEU A 349 -12.21 31.88 23.29
C LEU A 349 -11.65 31.70 21.87
N VAL A 350 -12.09 30.66 21.18
CA VAL A 350 -11.77 30.47 19.78
C VAL A 350 -12.97 30.81 18.90
N PRO A 351 -12.77 31.55 17.80
CA PRO A 351 -13.85 31.88 16.86
C PRO A 351 -14.28 30.67 16.05
N ILE A 352 -15.58 30.49 15.89
CA ILE A 352 -16.20 29.37 15.19
C ILE A 352 -17.12 29.85 14.09
N VAL A 353 -17.12 29.16 12.98
CA VAL A 353 -18.17 29.15 11.97
C VAL A 353 -18.71 27.71 11.89
N ALA A 354 -19.96 27.53 12.33
CA ALA A 354 -20.58 26.19 12.38
C ALA A 354 -21.78 26.13 11.43
N PHE A 355 -21.73 25.22 10.48
CA PHE A 355 -22.88 24.79 9.68
C PHE A 355 -23.72 23.78 10.47
N VAL A 356 -24.96 23.54 10.05
CA VAL A 356 -25.86 22.58 10.70
C VAL A 356 -26.33 21.54 9.70
N ASP A 357 -26.19 20.27 10.07
CA ASP A 357 -26.62 19.12 9.28
C ASP A 357 -26.14 19.17 7.81
N LEU A 358 -24.89 19.64 7.61
CA LEU A 358 -24.27 19.70 6.30
C LEU A 358 -24.03 18.26 5.78
N PRO A 359 -24.47 17.91 4.59
CA PRO A 359 -24.23 16.60 4.02
C PRO A 359 -22.74 16.23 4.02
N GLY A 360 -22.41 14.95 4.25
CA GLY A 360 -21.01 14.48 4.33
C GLY A 360 -20.18 14.84 3.09
N GLU A 361 -20.78 14.76 1.91
CA GLU A 361 -20.16 15.19 0.65
C GLU A 361 -19.77 16.68 0.66
N LYS A 362 -20.62 17.53 1.22
CA LYS A 362 -20.35 18.97 1.33
C LYS A 362 -19.29 19.29 2.39
N GLN A 363 -19.24 18.53 3.47
CA GLN A 363 -18.16 18.64 4.45
C GLN A 363 -16.80 18.29 3.81
N LEU A 364 -16.75 17.20 3.03
CA LEU A 364 -15.56 16.78 2.31
C LEU A 364 -15.16 17.79 1.23
N GLU A 365 -16.11 18.30 0.45
CA GLU A 365 -15.88 19.34 -0.57
C GLU A 365 -15.25 20.59 0.06
N LEU A 366 -15.81 21.08 1.16
CA LEU A 366 -15.27 22.24 1.90
C LEU A 366 -13.85 21.95 2.42
N PHE A 367 -13.64 20.78 3.00
CA PHE A 367 -12.30 20.36 3.46
C PHE A 367 -11.27 20.41 2.33
N MET A 368 -11.62 19.85 1.16
CA MET A 368 -10.73 19.85 0.00
C MET A 368 -10.45 21.27 -0.51
N GLN A 369 -11.48 22.09 -0.70
CA GLN A 369 -11.34 23.46 -1.20
C GLN A 369 -10.48 24.34 -0.28
N ILE A 370 -10.66 24.22 1.05
CA ILE A 370 -9.87 24.99 2.01
C ILE A 370 -8.40 24.56 1.99
N ASN A 371 -8.14 23.26 1.90
CA ASN A 371 -6.76 22.74 1.92
C ASN A 371 -6.04 22.92 0.59
N GLU A 372 -6.70 22.80 -0.57
CA GLU A 372 -6.11 23.04 -1.90
C GLU A 372 -5.53 24.44 -2.02
N ASN A 373 -6.17 25.42 -1.40
CA ASN A 373 -5.70 26.82 -1.39
C ASN A 373 -4.51 27.07 -0.43
N GLN A 374 -4.22 26.14 0.49
CA GLN A 374 -3.14 26.27 1.48
C GLN A 374 -1.93 25.39 1.15
N GLN A 375 -2.13 24.16 0.77
CA GLN A 375 -1.11 23.18 0.38
C GLN A 375 -1.76 22.06 -0.43
N ALA A 376 -1.22 21.73 -1.63
CA ALA A 376 -1.76 20.68 -2.48
C ALA A 376 -1.99 19.36 -1.71
N VAL A 377 -3.19 18.82 -1.83
CA VAL A 377 -3.55 17.53 -1.22
C VAL A 377 -2.83 16.43 -2.00
N PRO A 378 -2.08 15.51 -1.35
CA PRO A 378 -1.43 14.42 -2.05
C PRO A 378 -2.42 13.61 -2.89
N LYS A 379 -2.00 13.23 -4.11
CA LYS A 379 -2.86 12.54 -5.08
C LYS A 379 -3.51 11.26 -4.51
N ASN A 380 -2.78 10.48 -3.73
CA ASN A 380 -3.33 9.28 -3.08
C ASN A 380 -4.47 9.63 -2.11
N LEU A 381 -4.32 10.67 -1.30
CA LEU A 381 -5.38 11.12 -0.40
C LEU A 381 -6.58 11.64 -1.19
N GLN A 382 -6.36 12.44 -2.23
CA GLN A 382 -7.42 12.94 -3.11
C GLN A 382 -8.20 11.78 -3.76
N ASN A 383 -7.51 10.79 -4.32
CA ASN A 383 -8.14 9.61 -4.91
C ASN A 383 -8.97 8.83 -3.88
N THR A 384 -8.43 8.68 -2.67
CA THR A 384 -9.11 8.01 -1.58
C THR A 384 -10.42 8.74 -1.20
N LEU A 385 -10.39 10.06 -1.15
CA LEU A 385 -11.56 10.89 -0.83
C LEU A 385 -12.60 10.88 -1.97
N ASN A 386 -12.13 10.87 -3.22
CA ASN A 386 -12.99 10.84 -4.40
C ASN A 386 -13.78 9.51 -4.52
N ALA A 387 -13.28 8.40 -3.98
CA ALA A 387 -14.01 7.14 -3.92
C ALA A 387 -15.35 7.30 -3.18
N ASP A 388 -15.37 8.06 -2.11
CA ASP A 388 -16.58 8.30 -1.32
C ASP A 388 -17.40 9.49 -1.86
N LEU A 389 -16.73 10.60 -2.22
CA LEU A 389 -17.38 11.82 -2.68
C LEU A 389 -18.18 11.64 -3.99
N LEU A 390 -17.64 10.84 -4.91
CA LEU A 390 -18.25 10.68 -6.24
C LEU A 390 -19.17 9.46 -6.34
N TRP A 391 -19.38 8.73 -5.24
CA TRP A 391 -20.18 7.49 -5.24
C TRP A 391 -21.63 7.72 -5.64
N THR A 392 -22.23 8.81 -5.15
CA THR A 392 -23.63 9.19 -5.42
C THR A 392 -23.73 10.26 -6.50
N SER A 393 -22.65 10.54 -7.23
CA SER A 393 -22.63 11.55 -8.28
C SER A 393 -23.67 11.28 -9.37
N THR A 394 -24.36 12.33 -9.84
CA THR A 394 -25.26 12.26 -10.99
C THR A 394 -24.51 12.06 -12.30
N ASP A 395 -23.25 12.46 -12.37
CA ASP A 395 -22.34 12.21 -13.48
C ASP A 395 -21.88 10.75 -13.46
N LYS A 396 -22.37 9.93 -14.41
CA LYS A 396 -22.09 8.51 -14.46
C LYS A 396 -20.61 8.17 -14.70
N LYS A 397 -19.87 9.03 -15.38
CA LYS A 397 -18.42 8.87 -15.54
C LYS A 397 -17.69 9.03 -14.20
N LYS A 398 -18.06 10.05 -13.40
CA LYS A 398 -17.53 10.25 -12.05
C LYS A 398 -17.93 9.12 -11.12
N GLN A 399 -19.18 8.65 -11.21
CA GLN A 399 -19.67 7.52 -10.42
C GLN A 399 -18.91 6.21 -10.72
N ALA A 400 -18.62 5.93 -12.00
CA ALA A 400 -17.80 4.78 -12.39
C ALA A 400 -16.35 4.92 -11.94
N ASN A 401 -15.79 6.14 -11.95
CA ASN A 401 -14.45 6.37 -11.39
C ASN A 401 -14.42 6.15 -9.87
N ALA A 402 -15.46 6.55 -9.16
CA ALA A 402 -15.59 6.27 -7.72
C ALA A 402 -15.58 4.76 -7.43
N LEU A 403 -16.26 3.95 -8.27
CA LEU A 403 -16.24 2.50 -8.16
C LEU A 403 -14.83 1.92 -8.30
N LYS A 404 -14.07 2.35 -9.32
CA LYS A 404 -12.67 1.92 -9.52
C LYS A 404 -11.80 2.26 -8.31
N LEU A 405 -11.93 3.48 -7.81
CA LEU A 405 -11.19 3.95 -6.62
C LEU A 405 -11.61 3.19 -5.36
N LYS A 406 -12.90 2.86 -5.22
CA LYS A 406 -13.42 2.09 -4.08
C LYS A 406 -12.86 0.66 -4.05
N VAL A 407 -12.87 -0.03 -5.18
CA VAL A 407 -12.27 -1.37 -5.30
C VAL A 407 -10.78 -1.31 -4.99
N ALA A 408 -10.04 -0.34 -5.56
CA ALA A 408 -8.62 -0.15 -5.28
C ALA A 408 -8.33 0.12 -3.79
N GLN A 409 -9.20 0.90 -3.14
CA GLN A 409 -9.13 1.17 -1.71
C GLN A 409 -9.39 -0.08 -0.89
N LEU A 410 -10.45 -0.85 -1.18
CA LEU A 410 -10.80 -2.07 -0.46
C LEU A 410 -9.68 -3.11 -0.55
N LEU A 411 -9.08 -3.29 -1.72
CA LEU A 411 -7.89 -4.15 -1.88
C LEU A 411 -6.73 -3.75 -0.96
N GLY A 412 -6.58 -2.46 -0.64
CA GLY A 412 -5.54 -1.99 0.28
C GLY A 412 -5.91 -2.02 1.76
N GLU A 413 -7.20 -2.03 2.09
CA GLU A 413 -7.71 -1.84 3.45
C GLU A 413 -8.38 -3.09 4.05
N GLN A 414 -9.06 -3.93 3.24
CA GLN A 414 -9.79 -5.09 3.76
C GLN A 414 -8.85 -6.13 4.38
N ARG A 415 -9.30 -6.74 5.50
CA ARG A 415 -8.53 -7.77 6.21
C ARG A 415 -8.35 -9.05 5.39
N SER A 416 -9.32 -9.39 4.56
CA SER A 416 -9.26 -10.52 3.63
C SER A 416 -8.24 -10.30 2.52
N SER A 417 -7.96 -9.04 2.18
CA SER A 417 -7.12 -8.72 1.03
C SER A 417 -5.65 -8.98 1.27
N PRO A 418 -4.99 -9.76 0.41
CA PRO A 418 -3.54 -9.94 0.45
C PRO A 418 -2.76 -8.64 0.21
N LEU A 419 -3.35 -7.68 -0.50
CA LEU A 419 -2.74 -6.37 -0.78
C LEU A 419 -2.84 -5.39 0.40
N ARG A 420 -3.47 -5.77 1.51
CA ARG A 420 -3.53 -4.95 2.72
C ARG A 420 -2.12 -4.62 3.22
N GLY A 421 -1.89 -3.34 3.48
CA GLY A 421 -0.60 -2.83 3.92
C GLY A 421 0.49 -2.80 2.82
N ARG A 422 0.12 -3.10 1.56
CA ARG A 422 0.98 -2.95 0.38
C ARG A 422 0.57 -1.78 -0.49
N VAL A 423 -0.74 -1.53 -0.58
CA VAL A 423 -1.27 -0.34 -1.24
C VAL A 423 -1.19 0.84 -0.27
N ILE A 424 -0.70 1.96 -0.77
CA ILE A 424 -0.57 3.22 -0.01
C ILE A 424 -1.93 3.90 0.00
N ILE A 425 -2.58 3.93 1.15
CA ILE A 425 -3.86 4.60 1.35
C ILE A 425 -3.63 5.95 2.03
N GLY A 426 -4.26 7.00 1.52
CA GLY A 426 -4.12 8.35 2.08
C GLY A 426 -2.67 8.85 2.08
N GLU A 427 -2.10 9.06 3.25
CA GLU A 427 -0.74 9.56 3.47
C GLU A 427 0.16 8.54 4.19
N GLU A 428 -0.10 7.27 4.10
CA GLU A 428 0.72 6.24 4.73
C GLU A 428 2.17 6.29 4.24
N GLN A 429 3.10 5.96 5.14
CA GLN A 429 4.53 5.92 4.80
C GLN A 429 4.85 4.74 3.86
N THR A 430 5.67 5.01 2.88
CA THR A 430 6.16 4.00 1.94
C THR A 430 7.33 3.21 2.52
N ASN A 431 7.40 1.93 2.19
CA ASN A 431 8.56 1.07 2.42
C ASN A 431 8.66 0.07 1.26
N ASP A 432 9.55 -0.92 1.33
CA ASP A 432 9.73 -1.86 0.23
C ASP A 432 8.49 -2.73 -0.03
N ARG A 433 7.71 -3.04 0.98
CA ARG A 433 6.47 -3.80 0.84
C ARG A 433 5.27 -2.90 0.56
N ARG A 434 5.14 -1.76 1.27
CA ARG A 434 4.11 -0.75 1.03
C ARG A 434 4.59 0.24 -0.04
N CYS A 435 4.51 -0.16 -1.29
CA CYS A 435 5.06 0.59 -2.42
C CYS A 435 4.09 0.75 -3.60
N ILE A 436 2.90 0.16 -3.52
CA ILE A 436 1.88 0.23 -4.58
C ILE A 436 0.99 1.45 -4.33
N SER A 437 0.94 2.38 -5.25
CA SER A 437 0.05 3.55 -5.13
C SER A 437 -1.39 3.18 -5.46
N LEU A 438 -2.35 3.82 -4.78
CA LEU A 438 -3.78 3.68 -5.11
C LEU A 438 -4.06 4.01 -6.59
N ASP A 439 -3.33 4.97 -7.15
CA ASP A 439 -3.43 5.38 -8.55
C ASP A 439 -2.99 4.27 -9.52
N ALA A 440 -1.96 3.48 -9.20
CA ALA A 440 -1.53 2.36 -10.02
C ALA A 440 -2.59 1.24 -10.04
N VAL A 441 -3.18 0.93 -8.89
CA VAL A 441 -4.29 -0.05 -8.81
C VAL A 441 -5.51 0.46 -9.58
N ASN A 442 -5.89 1.73 -9.40
CA ASN A 442 -7.00 2.37 -10.12
C ASN A 442 -6.81 2.32 -11.65
N ARG A 443 -5.60 2.64 -12.15
CA ARG A 443 -5.29 2.54 -13.58
C ARG A 443 -5.33 1.08 -14.06
N GLY A 444 -4.85 0.14 -13.24
CA GLY A 444 -4.91 -1.29 -13.56
C GLY A 444 -6.36 -1.78 -13.71
N ILE A 445 -7.24 -1.41 -12.79
CA ILE A 445 -8.67 -1.72 -12.85
C ILE A 445 -9.34 -1.08 -14.08
N ASP A 446 -9.03 0.19 -14.35
CA ASP A 446 -9.57 0.92 -15.50
C ASP A 446 -9.17 0.27 -16.83
N ARG A 447 -7.88 0.07 -17.02
CA ARG A 447 -7.30 -0.50 -18.24
C ARG A 447 -7.52 -2.00 -18.39
N GLY A 448 -7.77 -2.71 -17.28
CA GLY A 448 -8.24 -4.10 -17.27
C GLY A 448 -9.70 -4.27 -17.69
N ARG A 449 -10.41 -3.16 -17.97
CA ARG A 449 -11.78 -3.13 -18.53
C ARG A 449 -12.84 -3.83 -17.68
N PHE A 450 -12.59 -4.02 -16.38
CA PHE A 450 -13.55 -4.70 -15.49
C PHE A 450 -14.88 -3.94 -15.37
N ILE A 451 -14.83 -2.61 -15.33
CA ILE A 451 -16.01 -1.74 -15.12
C ILE A 451 -16.54 -1.19 -16.44
N GLY A 452 -15.64 -0.83 -17.37
CA GLY A 452 -15.98 -0.31 -18.69
C GLY A 452 -15.90 1.20 -18.82
N GLU A 453 -16.42 1.71 -19.93
CA GLU A 453 -16.39 3.13 -20.31
C GLU A 453 -17.73 3.80 -20.07
N PHE A 454 -17.70 4.97 -19.43
CA PHE A 454 -18.88 5.78 -19.11
C PHE A 454 -18.77 7.20 -19.61
N THR A 455 -19.89 7.75 -20.07
CA THR A 455 -20.10 9.17 -20.31
C THR A 455 -20.76 9.81 -19.08
N THR A 456 -20.98 11.12 -19.10
CA THR A 456 -21.70 11.83 -18.04
C THR A 456 -23.13 11.31 -17.85
N SER A 457 -23.78 10.85 -18.94
CA SER A 457 -25.17 10.42 -18.95
C SER A 457 -25.39 8.93 -18.77
N GLY A 458 -24.36 8.07 -19.02
CA GLY A 458 -24.51 6.62 -18.93
C GLY A 458 -23.33 5.84 -19.48
N PRO A 459 -23.45 4.49 -19.50
CA PRO A 459 -22.40 3.63 -20.02
C PRO A 459 -22.27 3.74 -21.55
N LYS A 460 -21.04 3.86 -22.05
CA LYS A 460 -20.69 3.71 -23.47
C LYS A 460 -20.40 2.26 -23.82
N LYS A 461 -19.65 1.58 -22.92
CA LYS A 461 -19.33 0.14 -23.05
C LYS A 461 -19.23 -0.44 -21.65
N PHE A 462 -20.00 -1.46 -21.38
CA PHE A 462 -19.91 -2.19 -20.12
C PHE A 462 -18.65 -3.03 -20.04
N GLY A 463 -18.00 -3.04 -18.88
CA GLY A 463 -16.91 -3.94 -18.58
C GLY A 463 -17.37 -5.33 -18.21
N SER A 464 -16.41 -6.24 -18.06
CA SER A 464 -16.69 -7.66 -17.80
C SER A 464 -17.42 -7.91 -16.47
N PHE A 465 -17.16 -7.12 -15.43
CA PHE A 465 -17.74 -7.28 -14.09
C PHE A 465 -18.88 -6.31 -13.77
N TYR A 466 -19.06 -5.24 -14.55
CA TYR A 466 -20.05 -4.24 -14.19
C TYR A 466 -21.48 -4.83 -14.27
N ARG A 467 -22.16 -4.84 -13.15
CA ARG A 467 -23.55 -5.30 -13.01
C ARG A 467 -24.52 -4.13 -13.22
N THR A 468 -25.56 -4.02 -12.42
CA THR A 468 -26.59 -2.98 -12.57
C THR A 468 -26.23 -1.66 -11.91
N SER A 469 -25.39 -1.69 -10.86
CA SER A 469 -24.99 -0.54 -10.07
C SER A 469 -23.57 -0.70 -9.51
N ASN A 470 -23.04 0.39 -8.94
CA ASN A 470 -21.79 0.33 -8.18
C ASN A 470 -21.90 -0.62 -6.98
N ASP A 471 -23.05 -0.56 -6.28
CA ASP A 471 -23.29 -1.37 -5.08
C ASP A 471 -23.32 -2.87 -5.39
N ASP A 472 -23.83 -3.27 -6.56
CA ASP A 472 -23.84 -4.68 -6.99
C ASP A 472 -22.47 -5.14 -7.53
N THR A 473 -21.59 -4.22 -7.91
CA THR A 473 -20.35 -4.52 -8.64
C THR A 473 -19.12 -4.57 -7.75
N TYR A 474 -19.02 -3.70 -6.72
CA TYR A 474 -17.75 -3.51 -6.00
C TYR A 474 -17.33 -4.76 -5.19
N GLU A 475 -18.26 -5.44 -4.49
CA GLU A 475 -17.91 -6.64 -3.70
C GLU A 475 -17.44 -7.79 -4.59
N PRO A 476 -18.24 -8.25 -5.61
CA PRO A 476 -17.80 -9.37 -6.46
C PRO A 476 -16.47 -9.12 -7.19
N LEU A 477 -16.23 -7.89 -7.65
CA LEU A 477 -14.96 -7.55 -8.30
C LEU A 477 -13.80 -7.55 -7.29
N THR A 478 -14.00 -7.03 -6.08
CA THR A 478 -12.98 -7.02 -5.04
C THR A 478 -12.62 -8.45 -4.64
N ASP A 479 -13.62 -9.29 -4.34
CA ASP A 479 -13.42 -10.69 -3.94
C ASP A 479 -12.67 -11.49 -5.03
N PHE A 480 -13.03 -11.29 -6.30
CA PHE A 480 -12.32 -11.93 -7.42
C PHE A 480 -10.84 -11.53 -7.49
N LEU A 481 -10.56 -10.24 -7.38
CA LEU A 481 -9.18 -9.75 -7.40
C LEU A 481 -8.40 -10.22 -6.16
N GLU A 482 -9.05 -10.31 -5.00
CA GLU A 482 -8.43 -10.89 -3.80
C GLU A 482 -8.00 -12.34 -4.04
N PHE A 483 -8.85 -13.20 -4.63
CA PHE A 483 -8.46 -14.58 -5.00
C PHE A 483 -7.27 -14.62 -5.96
N CYS A 484 -7.24 -13.73 -6.96
CA CYS A 484 -6.12 -13.67 -7.90
C CYS A 484 -4.81 -13.29 -7.21
N PHE A 485 -4.83 -12.27 -6.33
CA PHE A 485 -3.64 -11.84 -5.60
C PHE A 485 -3.23 -12.80 -4.48
N ASP A 486 -4.16 -13.53 -3.87
CA ASP A 486 -3.87 -14.61 -2.93
C ASP A 486 -3.09 -15.73 -3.63
N PHE A 487 -3.56 -16.18 -4.78
CA PHE A 487 -2.86 -17.16 -5.60
C PHE A 487 -1.43 -16.68 -5.96
N LEU A 488 -1.30 -15.44 -6.45
CA LEU A 488 0.00 -14.88 -6.80
C LEU A 488 0.92 -14.72 -5.58
N ARG A 489 0.40 -14.43 -4.40
CA ARG A 489 1.15 -14.39 -3.14
C ARG A 489 1.71 -15.76 -2.76
N GLU A 490 0.88 -16.80 -2.88
CA GLU A 490 1.25 -18.18 -2.53
C GLU A 490 2.28 -18.75 -3.50
N GLU A 491 2.13 -18.49 -4.79
CA GLU A 491 2.98 -19.08 -5.85
C GLU A 491 4.26 -18.25 -6.12
N LEU A 492 4.30 -16.97 -5.74
CA LEU A 492 5.44 -16.08 -5.91
C LEU A 492 5.95 -15.49 -4.58
N PRO A 493 6.22 -16.30 -3.54
CA PRO A 493 6.53 -15.81 -2.20
C PRO A 493 7.80 -14.95 -2.14
N ALA A 494 8.79 -15.23 -2.99
CA ALA A 494 10.01 -14.44 -3.08
C ALA A 494 9.72 -13.01 -3.54
N GLN A 495 9.06 -12.84 -4.69
CA GLN A 495 8.66 -11.52 -5.22
C GLN A 495 7.69 -10.80 -4.29
N TRP A 496 6.79 -11.55 -3.66
CA TRP A 496 5.87 -11.00 -2.67
C TRP A 496 6.60 -10.37 -1.50
N ASN A 497 7.57 -11.06 -0.90
CA ASN A 497 8.28 -10.58 0.28
C ASN A 497 9.25 -9.44 -0.01
N ILE A 498 9.84 -9.40 -1.19
CA ILE A 498 10.78 -8.36 -1.62
C ILE A 498 10.04 -7.03 -1.89
N GLY A 499 8.87 -7.06 -2.54
CA GLY A 499 8.17 -5.86 -2.98
C GLY A 499 8.99 -5.05 -4.00
N ARG A 500 9.39 -3.81 -3.69
CA ARG A 500 10.28 -3.00 -4.55
C ARG A 500 11.76 -3.10 -4.19
N GLY A 501 12.13 -3.93 -3.21
CA GLY A 501 13.52 -4.17 -2.80
C GLY A 501 14.38 -4.71 -3.95
N GLU A 502 15.62 -5.05 -3.67
CA GLU A 502 16.55 -5.58 -4.68
C GLU A 502 16.01 -6.88 -5.29
N GLY A 503 15.90 -6.95 -6.62
CA GLY A 503 15.30 -8.08 -7.34
C GLY A 503 13.77 -8.06 -7.41
N GLY A 504 13.08 -7.16 -6.71
CA GLY A 504 11.63 -7.07 -6.76
C GLY A 504 11.11 -6.25 -7.93
N PHE A 505 10.12 -6.77 -8.66
CA PHE A 505 9.51 -6.08 -9.82
C PHE A 505 8.01 -6.35 -9.95
N VAL A 506 7.52 -7.52 -9.56
CA VAL A 506 6.13 -7.96 -9.78
C VAL A 506 5.14 -7.11 -8.97
N PHE A 507 5.37 -6.95 -7.65
CA PHE A 507 4.45 -6.25 -6.75
C PHE A 507 4.90 -4.80 -6.51
N THR A 508 5.20 -4.10 -7.61
CA THR A 508 5.49 -2.67 -7.70
C THR A 508 4.33 -1.95 -8.41
N ASN A 509 4.40 -0.62 -8.55
CA ASN A 509 3.39 0.12 -9.32
C ASN A 509 3.22 -0.40 -10.75
N ALA A 510 4.33 -0.61 -11.47
CA ALA A 510 4.31 -1.05 -12.85
C ALA A 510 3.82 -2.50 -12.98
N GLY A 511 4.36 -3.41 -12.15
CA GLY A 511 3.97 -4.82 -12.17
C GLY A 511 2.51 -5.03 -11.74
N THR A 512 2.05 -4.35 -10.69
CA THR A 512 0.64 -4.46 -10.24
C THR A 512 -0.34 -3.92 -11.27
N GLU A 513 -0.04 -2.79 -11.92
CA GLU A 513 -0.87 -2.26 -13.02
C GLU A 513 -0.92 -3.25 -14.18
N ALA A 514 0.22 -3.85 -14.55
CA ALA A 514 0.29 -4.84 -15.62
C ALA A 514 -0.47 -6.13 -15.28
N LEU A 515 -0.34 -6.63 -14.02
CA LEU A 515 -1.08 -7.81 -13.56
C LEU A 515 -2.61 -7.60 -13.63
N LEU A 516 -3.11 -6.47 -13.15
CA LEU A 516 -4.54 -6.16 -13.22
C LEU A 516 -5.04 -6.09 -14.66
N ARG A 517 -4.26 -5.50 -15.57
CA ARG A 517 -4.60 -5.48 -17.01
C ARG A 517 -4.59 -6.88 -17.61
N LEU A 518 -3.59 -7.69 -17.30
CA LEU A 518 -3.48 -9.08 -17.76
C LEU A 518 -4.66 -9.93 -17.26
N ILE A 519 -5.05 -9.80 -15.98
CA ILE A 519 -6.22 -10.49 -15.42
C ILE A 519 -7.47 -10.10 -16.21
N GLY A 520 -7.62 -8.82 -16.58
CA GLY A 520 -8.70 -8.37 -17.45
C GLY A 520 -8.68 -9.01 -18.83
N ASP A 521 -7.50 -9.11 -19.46
CA ASP A 521 -7.34 -9.78 -20.77
C ASP A 521 -7.70 -11.27 -20.68
N ILE A 522 -7.30 -11.95 -19.60
CA ILE A 522 -7.64 -13.37 -19.36
C ILE A 522 -9.14 -13.54 -19.20
N VAL A 523 -9.80 -12.67 -18.40
CA VAL A 523 -11.26 -12.71 -18.22
C VAL A 523 -11.99 -12.48 -19.54
N ASP A 524 -11.59 -11.48 -20.32
CA ASP A 524 -12.19 -11.19 -21.63
C ASP A 524 -12.01 -12.37 -22.61
N HIS A 525 -10.84 -13.00 -22.61
CA HIS A 525 -10.55 -14.19 -23.42
C HIS A 525 -11.46 -15.37 -23.04
N LEU A 526 -11.51 -15.74 -21.78
CA LEU A 526 -12.34 -16.86 -21.30
C LEU A 526 -13.84 -16.60 -21.48
N LYS A 527 -14.28 -15.35 -21.30
CA LYS A 527 -15.64 -14.92 -21.58
C LYS A 527 -15.97 -15.05 -23.06
N SER A 528 -15.06 -14.68 -23.97
CA SER A 528 -15.25 -14.85 -25.42
C SER A 528 -15.40 -16.30 -25.83
N GLN A 529 -14.80 -17.23 -25.08
CA GLN A 529 -14.94 -18.67 -25.24
C GLN A 529 -16.20 -19.26 -24.56
N GLY A 530 -16.99 -18.44 -23.88
CA GLY A 530 -18.18 -18.89 -23.14
C GLY A 530 -17.88 -19.75 -21.90
N LYS A 531 -16.64 -19.69 -21.37
CA LYS A 531 -16.23 -20.46 -20.20
C LYS A 531 -16.62 -19.82 -18.87
N LEU A 532 -16.93 -18.52 -18.86
CA LEU A 532 -17.35 -17.77 -17.70
C LEU A 532 -18.18 -16.54 -18.08
N ASP A 533 -19.04 -16.08 -17.16
CA ASP A 533 -19.63 -14.73 -17.20
C ASP A 533 -19.51 -14.07 -15.81
N PRO A 534 -18.57 -13.12 -15.61
CA PRO A 534 -18.32 -12.51 -14.29
C PRO A 534 -19.51 -11.75 -13.71
N ARG A 535 -20.56 -11.50 -14.49
CA ARG A 535 -21.78 -10.84 -14.02
C ARG A 535 -22.74 -11.79 -13.32
N GLU A 536 -22.72 -13.06 -13.70
CA GLU A 536 -23.61 -14.10 -13.20
C GLU A 536 -22.89 -15.07 -12.25
N ASP A 537 -21.63 -15.41 -12.57
CA ASP A 537 -20.81 -16.34 -11.82
C ASP A 537 -20.34 -15.76 -10.48
N SER A 538 -20.08 -16.62 -9.51
CA SER A 538 -19.43 -16.19 -8.27
C SER A 538 -17.96 -15.79 -8.51
N ALA A 539 -17.44 -14.88 -7.70
CA ALA A 539 -16.04 -14.47 -7.75
C ALA A 539 -15.05 -15.65 -7.71
N LYS A 540 -15.39 -16.67 -6.93
CA LYS A 540 -14.61 -17.91 -6.81
C LYS A 540 -14.65 -18.76 -8.08
N ASP A 541 -15.80 -18.90 -8.70
CA ASP A 541 -15.94 -19.69 -9.93
C ASP A 541 -15.21 -19.05 -11.09
N VAL A 542 -15.30 -17.72 -11.22
CA VAL A 542 -14.50 -16.94 -12.18
C VAL A 542 -13.00 -17.15 -11.95
N PHE A 543 -12.54 -17.07 -10.70
CA PHE A 543 -11.13 -17.31 -10.37
C PHE A 543 -10.66 -18.72 -10.73
N VAL A 544 -11.47 -19.76 -10.48
CA VAL A 544 -11.12 -21.15 -10.83
C VAL A 544 -10.79 -21.29 -12.31
N GLN A 545 -11.52 -20.60 -13.21
CA GLN A 545 -11.25 -20.60 -14.64
C GLN A 545 -9.99 -19.78 -15.00
N VAL A 546 -9.79 -18.64 -14.35
CA VAL A 546 -8.66 -17.73 -14.61
C VAL A 546 -7.32 -18.32 -14.12
N ARG A 547 -7.34 -19.10 -13.04
CA ARG A 547 -6.16 -19.65 -12.38
C ARG A 547 -5.21 -20.41 -13.33
N GLY A 548 -5.78 -21.15 -14.31
CA GLY A 548 -4.97 -21.95 -15.25
C GLY A 548 -4.00 -21.09 -16.06
N LEU A 549 -4.49 -19.99 -16.63
CA LEU A 549 -3.66 -19.06 -17.40
C LEU A 549 -2.71 -18.26 -16.50
N LEU A 550 -3.13 -17.89 -15.27
CA LEU A 550 -2.23 -17.25 -14.31
C LEU A 550 -1.08 -18.17 -13.88
N ALA A 551 -1.28 -19.49 -13.84
CA ALA A 551 -0.21 -20.45 -13.52
C ALA A 551 0.93 -20.40 -14.57
N HIS A 552 0.62 -20.21 -15.85
CA HIS A 552 1.65 -20.03 -16.89
C HIS A 552 2.49 -18.77 -16.68
N LEU A 553 1.87 -17.69 -16.19
CA LEU A 553 2.61 -16.49 -15.79
C LEU A 553 3.53 -16.75 -14.58
N VAL A 554 3.06 -17.51 -13.60
CA VAL A 554 3.86 -17.88 -12.41
C VAL A 554 5.09 -18.69 -12.83
N GLU A 555 4.92 -19.67 -13.69
CA GLU A 555 6.03 -20.47 -14.24
C GLU A 555 7.06 -19.58 -14.95
N PHE A 556 6.59 -18.64 -15.78
CA PHE A 556 7.46 -17.68 -16.45
C PHE A 556 8.25 -16.84 -15.44
N ILE A 557 7.59 -16.21 -14.46
CA ILE A 557 8.25 -15.37 -13.48
C ILE A 557 9.29 -16.15 -12.66
N ASN A 558 9.00 -17.41 -12.31
CA ASN A 558 9.93 -18.27 -11.58
C ASN A 558 11.11 -18.76 -12.43
N SER A 559 11.02 -18.72 -13.76
CA SER A 559 12.09 -19.09 -14.69
C SER A 559 13.07 -17.95 -14.99
N LEU A 560 12.76 -16.71 -14.63
CA LEU A 560 13.56 -15.54 -14.96
C LEU A 560 14.90 -15.54 -14.22
N THR A 561 15.95 -15.16 -14.94
CA THR A 561 17.31 -14.96 -14.42
C THR A 561 17.45 -13.58 -13.75
N GLY A 562 18.57 -13.34 -13.08
CA GLY A 562 18.86 -12.01 -12.51
C GLY A 562 18.98 -10.92 -13.59
N GLU A 563 19.44 -11.25 -14.78
CA GLU A 563 19.54 -10.35 -15.92
C GLU A 563 18.16 -9.97 -16.45
N ASP A 564 17.26 -10.94 -16.61
CA ASP A 564 15.86 -10.69 -17.01
C ASP A 564 15.15 -9.77 -16.03
N VAL A 565 15.32 -10.02 -14.74
CA VAL A 565 14.77 -9.17 -13.67
C VAL A 565 15.31 -7.74 -13.76
N ALA A 566 16.59 -7.57 -14.08
CA ALA A 566 17.17 -6.24 -14.27
C ALA A 566 16.54 -5.49 -15.46
N VAL A 567 16.22 -6.19 -16.56
CA VAL A 567 15.49 -5.63 -17.71
C VAL A 567 14.11 -5.11 -17.27
N PHE A 568 13.32 -5.91 -16.56
CA PHE A 568 12.02 -5.47 -16.05
C PHE A 568 12.16 -4.23 -15.16
N ARG A 569 13.14 -4.20 -14.26
CA ARG A 569 13.40 -3.07 -13.38
C ARG A 569 13.85 -1.81 -14.12
N GLY A 570 14.47 -1.95 -15.27
CA GLY A 570 14.88 -0.86 -16.16
C GLY A 570 13.70 -0.16 -16.85
N TRP A 571 12.53 -0.78 -16.92
CA TRP A 571 11.36 -0.20 -17.59
C TRP A 571 10.63 0.80 -16.67
N LEU A 572 11.15 2.02 -16.62
CA LEU A 572 10.63 3.10 -15.81
C LEU A 572 9.61 3.96 -16.58
N GLY A 573 8.90 4.84 -15.82
CA GLY A 573 7.98 5.83 -16.37
C GLY A 573 6.64 5.26 -16.83
N SER A 574 5.89 6.07 -17.60
CA SER A 574 4.50 5.77 -17.99
C SER A 574 4.35 4.60 -18.98
N GLY A 575 5.39 4.26 -19.72
CA GLY A 575 5.43 3.12 -20.65
C GLY A 575 5.74 1.77 -19.99
N GLY A 576 6.33 1.80 -18.78
CA GLY A 576 6.73 0.59 -18.05
C GLY A 576 5.61 -0.45 -17.92
N PRO A 577 4.43 -0.11 -17.38
CA PRO A 577 3.35 -1.08 -17.23
C PRO A 577 2.92 -1.78 -18.51
N THR A 578 3.02 -1.11 -19.67
CA THR A 578 2.68 -1.71 -20.96
C THR A 578 3.74 -2.71 -21.41
N LYS A 579 5.03 -2.43 -21.17
CA LYS A 579 6.11 -3.37 -21.46
C LYS A 579 6.00 -4.63 -20.59
N TYR A 580 5.73 -4.48 -19.30
CA TYR A 580 5.42 -5.60 -18.40
C TYR A 580 4.25 -6.44 -18.93
N LEU A 581 3.13 -5.77 -19.27
CA LEU A 581 1.93 -6.44 -19.77
C LEU A 581 2.24 -7.29 -21.01
N ARG A 582 2.94 -6.72 -21.98
CA ARG A 582 3.26 -7.42 -23.24
C ARG A 582 4.12 -8.67 -23.01
N ARG A 583 5.14 -8.59 -22.15
CA ARG A 583 5.95 -9.76 -21.77
C ARG A 583 5.13 -10.81 -21.02
N PHE A 584 4.23 -10.40 -20.14
CA PHE A 584 3.32 -11.32 -19.42
C PHE A 584 2.32 -11.98 -20.38
N GLN A 585 1.74 -11.23 -21.32
CA GLN A 585 0.85 -11.76 -22.35
C GLN A 585 1.58 -12.77 -23.25
N ALA A 586 2.79 -12.44 -23.72
CA ALA A 586 3.61 -13.32 -24.53
C ALA A 586 3.92 -14.63 -23.79
N ALA A 587 4.33 -14.55 -22.53
CA ALA A 587 4.66 -15.72 -21.71
C ALA A 587 3.48 -16.70 -21.53
N ILE A 588 2.25 -16.20 -21.45
CA ILE A 588 1.04 -17.04 -21.42
C ILE A 588 0.76 -17.58 -22.82
N SER A 589 0.79 -16.74 -23.86
CA SER A 589 0.52 -17.12 -25.24
C SER A 589 1.50 -18.18 -25.78
N ASP A 590 2.76 -18.16 -25.34
CA ASP A 590 3.78 -19.15 -25.70
C ASP A 590 3.48 -20.56 -25.12
N ARG A 591 2.62 -20.65 -24.09
CA ARG A 591 2.18 -21.90 -23.45
C ARG A 591 0.76 -22.30 -23.82
N ASP A 592 -0.08 -21.32 -24.16
CA ASP A 592 -1.46 -21.50 -24.62
C ASP A 592 -1.71 -20.59 -25.83
N GLU A 593 -1.49 -21.13 -27.02
CA GLU A 593 -1.66 -20.40 -28.29
C GLU A 593 -3.08 -19.83 -28.49
N SER A 594 -4.08 -20.33 -27.74
CA SER A 594 -5.43 -19.78 -27.81
C SER A 594 -5.53 -18.39 -27.16
N PHE A 595 -4.60 -18.05 -26.27
CA PHE A 595 -4.54 -16.74 -25.61
C PHE A 595 -3.81 -15.72 -26.48
N GLU A 596 -4.56 -14.99 -27.28
CA GLU A 596 -4.03 -13.95 -28.17
C GLU A 596 -4.75 -12.59 -27.90
N PRO A 597 -4.37 -11.87 -26.84
CA PRO A 597 -4.98 -10.60 -26.51
C PRO A 597 -4.64 -9.51 -27.53
N GLU A 598 -5.54 -8.54 -27.69
CA GLU A 598 -5.42 -7.42 -28.62
C GLU A 598 -4.06 -6.71 -28.52
N GLY A 599 -3.39 -6.53 -29.67
CA GLY A 599 -2.10 -5.84 -29.81
C GLY A 599 -0.88 -6.66 -29.40
N LEU A 600 -1.02 -7.98 -29.08
CA LEU A 600 0.13 -8.84 -28.82
C LEU A 600 0.84 -9.22 -30.14
N ALA A 601 0.09 -9.54 -31.18
CA ALA A 601 0.66 -9.87 -32.48
C ALA A 601 1.45 -8.69 -33.07
N GLU A 602 0.89 -7.48 -33.04
CA GLU A 602 1.57 -6.26 -33.50
C GLU A 602 2.84 -5.99 -32.69
N TRP A 603 2.78 -6.18 -31.36
CA TRP A 603 3.95 -6.00 -30.51
C TRP A 603 5.06 -7.02 -30.85
N ARG A 604 4.73 -8.28 -31.12
CA ARG A 604 5.71 -9.30 -31.58
C ARG A 604 6.40 -8.87 -32.88
N VAL A 605 5.62 -8.42 -33.84
CA VAL A 605 6.17 -7.90 -35.12
C VAL A 605 7.10 -6.70 -34.89
N ASP A 606 6.74 -5.80 -33.99
CA ASP A 606 7.58 -4.64 -33.67
C ASP A 606 8.87 -5.02 -32.93
N GLN A 607 8.84 -6.06 -32.08
CA GLN A 607 10.04 -6.60 -31.45
C GLN A 607 10.97 -7.23 -32.51
N GLU A 608 10.44 -8.01 -33.46
CA GLU A 608 11.22 -8.56 -34.57
C GLU A 608 11.88 -7.46 -35.42
N LYS A 609 11.16 -6.38 -35.73
CA LYS A 609 11.72 -5.22 -36.42
C LYS A 609 12.82 -4.53 -35.64
N GLN A 610 12.67 -4.38 -34.34
CA GLN A 610 13.67 -3.78 -33.46
C GLN A 610 14.93 -4.69 -33.46
N PHE A 611 14.78 -5.99 -33.26
CA PHE A 611 15.89 -6.93 -33.34
C PHE A 611 16.63 -6.83 -34.68
N ASN A 612 15.91 -6.75 -35.79
CA ASN A 612 16.52 -6.60 -37.10
C ASN A 612 17.36 -5.31 -37.23
N THR A 613 16.84 -4.18 -36.72
CA THR A 613 17.54 -2.88 -36.76
C THR A 613 18.79 -2.87 -35.89
N GLU A 614 18.70 -3.36 -34.67
CA GLU A 614 19.82 -3.44 -33.75
C GLU A 614 20.85 -4.47 -34.23
N SER A 615 20.41 -5.61 -34.78
CA SER A 615 21.25 -6.63 -35.36
C SER A 615 22.04 -6.09 -36.57
N LEU A 616 21.43 -5.26 -37.41
CA LEU A 616 22.11 -4.61 -38.51
C LEU A 616 23.27 -3.74 -38.03
N THR A 617 23.05 -2.95 -36.99
CA THR A 617 24.09 -2.12 -36.39
C THR A 617 25.22 -2.98 -35.82
N MET A 618 24.87 -3.99 -34.99
CA MET A 618 25.86 -4.88 -34.39
C MET A 618 26.69 -5.64 -35.44
N VAL A 619 26.06 -6.17 -36.51
CA VAL A 619 26.75 -6.83 -37.58
C VAL A 619 27.74 -5.88 -38.28
N HIS A 620 27.31 -4.65 -38.52
CA HIS A 620 28.18 -3.63 -39.14
C HIS A 620 29.40 -3.30 -38.25
N ASP A 621 29.19 -3.12 -36.94
CA ASP A 621 30.25 -2.84 -36.00
C ASP A 621 31.24 -3.99 -35.87
N ILE A 622 30.75 -5.24 -35.83
CA ILE A 622 31.57 -6.44 -35.80
C ILE A 622 32.38 -6.59 -37.09
N GLU A 623 31.75 -6.41 -38.28
CA GLU A 623 32.45 -6.46 -39.57
C GLU A 623 33.56 -5.38 -39.66
N ALA A 624 33.27 -4.16 -39.22
CA ALA A 624 34.24 -3.07 -39.19
C ALA A 624 35.44 -3.38 -38.26
N HIS A 625 35.16 -3.93 -37.09
CA HIS A 625 36.20 -4.38 -36.17
C HIS A 625 37.07 -5.48 -36.76
N LEU A 626 36.48 -6.54 -37.29
CA LEU A 626 37.19 -7.65 -37.91
C LEU A 626 38.09 -7.15 -39.04
N LYS A 627 37.58 -6.28 -39.90
CA LYS A 627 38.31 -5.67 -41.01
C LYS A 627 39.55 -4.93 -40.55
N GLN A 628 39.44 -4.10 -39.51
CA GLN A 628 40.54 -3.29 -39.00
C GLN A 628 41.56 -4.12 -38.23
N ASP A 629 41.08 -4.98 -37.32
CA ASP A 629 41.95 -5.74 -36.42
C ASP A 629 42.73 -6.82 -37.13
N ILE A 630 42.08 -7.56 -38.05
CA ILE A 630 42.79 -8.58 -38.84
C ILE A 630 43.85 -7.95 -39.75
N ARG A 631 43.56 -6.84 -40.43
CA ARG A 631 44.52 -6.12 -41.26
C ARG A 631 45.72 -5.67 -40.42
N ARG A 632 45.48 -4.99 -39.31
CA ARG A 632 46.54 -4.53 -38.40
C ARG A 632 47.41 -5.70 -37.92
N THR A 633 46.80 -6.82 -37.51
CA THR A 633 47.50 -8.00 -37.03
C THR A 633 48.41 -8.60 -38.11
N LEU A 634 47.96 -8.62 -39.37
CA LEU A 634 48.76 -9.11 -40.50
C LEU A 634 49.88 -8.15 -40.88
N GLU A 635 49.62 -6.85 -40.90
CA GLU A 635 50.62 -5.81 -41.16
C GLU A 635 51.72 -5.82 -40.09
N ASP A 636 51.36 -5.98 -38.83
CA ASP A 636 52.31 -6.07 -37.68
C ASP A 636 53.19 -7.32 -37.78
N LYS A 637 52.63 -8.44 -38.24
CA LYS A 637 53.35 -9.73 -38.36
C LYS A 637 54.23 -9.81 -39.60
N PHE A 638 53.74 -9.41 -40.78
CA PHE A 638 54.37 -9.67 -42.07
C PHE A 638 54.92 -8.38 -42.76
N GLY A 639 54.69 -7.23 -42.17
CA GLY A 639 55.14 -5.93 -42.70
C GLY A 639 54.60 -5.69 -44.13
N ALA A 640 55.45 -5.20 -45.03
CA ALA A 640 55.06 -4.84 -46.40
C ALA A 640 54.52 -6.03 -47.23
N ASN A 641 54.80 -7.26 -46.82
CA ASN A 641 54.35 -8.49 -47.53
C ASN A 641 53.07 -9.08 -46.91
N TRP A 642 52.40 -8.40 -46.01
CA TRP A 642 51.27 -8.92 -45.25
C TRP A 642 50.17 -9.57 -46.07
N PHE A 643 49.84 -9.01 -47.24
CA PHE A 643 48.82 -9.56 -48.14
C PHE A 643 49.26 -10.82 -48.85
N LYS A 644 50.57 -11.00 -49.10
CA LYS A 644 51.12 -12.15 -49.81
C LYS A 644 51.35 -13.34 -48.90
N ASP A 645 51.78 -13.07 -47.68
CA ASP A 645 52.16 -14.10 -46.71
C ASP A 645 51.02 -14.44 -45.74
N GLY A 646 50.10 -13.49 -45.48
CA GLY A 646 49.00 -13.62 -44.52
C GLY A 646 47.63 -13.88 -45.14
N VAL A 647 47.45 -13.68 -46.46
CA VAL A 647 46.14 -13.81 -47.11
C VAL A 647 46.17 -14.97 -48.13
N PRO A 648 45.20 -15.90 -48.12
CA PRO A 648 45.07 -16.92 -49.11
C PRO A 648 44.96 -16.32 -50.52
N LYS A 649 45.74 -16.88 -51.51
CA LYS A 649 45.78 -16.38 -52.89
C LYS A 649 44.40 -16.28 -53.57
N ASN A 650 43.55 -17.26 -53.35
CA ASN A 650 42.16 -17.25 -53.85
C ASN A 650 41.31 -16.14 -53.26
N VAL A 651 41.45 -15.84 -51.96
CA VAL A 651 40.73 -14.75 -51.27
C VAL A 651 41.16 -13.40 -51.84
N TYR A 652 42.47 -13.20 -52.01
CA TYR A 652 43.01 -12.01 -52.66
C TYR A 652 42.49 -11.82 -54.09
N GLN A 653 42.46 -12.92 -54.91
CA GLN A 653 41.95 -12.89 -56.28
C GLN A 653 40.44 -12.55 -56.31
N GLU A 654 39.64 -13.17 -55.49
CA GLU A 654 38.17 -12.90 -55.34
C GLU A 654 37.96 -11.44 -55.04
N ALA A 655 38.62 -10.89 -53.96
CA ALA A 655 38.50 -9.53 -53.59
C ALA A 655 39.00 -8.54 -54.68
N SER A 656 40.10 -8.82 -55.33
CA SER A 656 40.61 -7.96 -56.37
C SER A 656 39.66 -7.90 -57.57
N SER A 657 39.00 -9.00 -57.94
CA SER A 657 37.99 -9.01 -59.00
C SER A 657 36.81 -8.12 -58.67
N LEU A 658 36.26 -8.24 -57.44
CA LEU A 658 35.18 -7.37 -56.92
C LEU A 658 35.63 -5.90 -56.88
N THR A 659 36.88 -5.65 -56.53
CA THR A 659 37.45 -4.29 -56.51
C THR A 659 37.48 -3.67 -57.91
N ALA A 660 37.83 -4.44 -58.91
CA ALA A 660 37.81 -3.96 -60.31
C ALA A 660 36.41 -3.53 -60.76
N GLU A 661 35.35 -4.27 -60.35
CA GLU A 661 33.97 -3.92 -60.63
C GLU A 661 33.59 -2.64 -59.91
N LYS A 662 33.85 -2.56 -58.58
CA LYS A 662 33.57 -1.35 -57.74
C LYS A 662 34.37 -0.12 -58.22
N GLN A 663 35.61 -0.30 -58.68
CA GLN A 663 36.43 0.80 -59.21
C GLN A 663 35.86 1.35 -60.51
N TYR A 664 35.25 0.50 -61.31
CA TYR A 664 34.59 0.92 -62.53
C TYR A 664 33.36 1.79 -62.28
N GLU A 665 32.64 1.50 -61.19
CA GLU A 665 31.45 2.22 -60.77
C GLU A 665 31.77 3.46 -59.91
N ALA A 666 33.00 3.59 -59.38
CA ALA A 666 33.42 4.66 -58.49
C ALA A 666 33.51 6.02 -59.21
N ALA A 667 33.24 7.10 -58.44
CA ALA A 667 33.41 8.46 -58.95
C ALA A 667 34.89 8.75 -59.36
N PRO A 668 35.10 9.63 -60.36
CA PRO A 668 36.44 9.99 -60.79
C PRO A 668 37.36 10.44 -59.65
N GLY A 669 38.53 9.80 -59.50
CA GLY A 669 39.50 10.11 -58.45
C GLY A 669 39.37 9.29 -57.16
N VAL A 670 38.36 8.45 -57.03
CA VAL A 670 38.22 7.51 -55.92
C VAL A 670 38.99 6.23 -56.22
N VAL A 671 39.90 5.84 -55.31
CA VAL A 671 40.64 4.56 -55.38
C VAL A 671 40.02 3.59 -54.39
N VAL A 672 39.56 2.44 -54.87
CA VAL A 672 38.98 1.39 -54.04
C VAL A 672 40.07 0.43 -53.58
N ASP A 673 40.27 0.28 -52.27
CA ASP A 673 41.20 -0.75 -51.75
C ASP A 673 40.55 -2.14 -51.89
N TRP A 674 41.33 -3.12 -52.40
CA TRP A 674 40.87 -4.48 -52.51
C TRP A 674 40.45 -5.10 -51.17
N TRP A 675 41.05 -4.64 -50.05
CA TRP A 675 40.68 -5.07 -48.71
C TRP A 675 39.25 -4.69 -48.35
N ASP A 676 38.75 -3.56 -48.86
CA ASP A 676 37.39 -3.09 -48.71
C ASP A 676 36.34 -3.87 -49.50
N SER A 677 36.79 -4.77 -50.38
CA SER A 677 35.95 -5.65 -51.19
C SER A 677 35.87 -7.07 -50.63
N LEU A 678 36.48 -7.35 -49.48
CA LEU A 678 36.37 -8.63 -48.80
C LEU A 678 34.96 -8.84 -48.23
N HIS A 679 34.41 -10.03 -48.42
CA HIS A 679 33.24 -10.51 -47.72
C HIS A 679 33.63 -11.12 -46.37
N LEU A 680 32.67 -11.16 -45.39
CA LEU A 680 32.88 -11.71 -44.06
C LEU A 680 33.52 -13.11 -44.07
N ILE A 681 33.08 -13.98 -44.97
CA ILE A 681 33.66 -15.32 -45.12
C ILE A 681 35.14 -15.29 -45.60
N GLY A 682 35.57 -14.20 -46.21
CA GLY A 682 36.97 -13.98 -46.57
C GLY A 682 37.85 -13.82 -45.34
N TYR A 683 37.40 -13.07 -44.33
CA TYR A 683 38.10 -12.93 -43.05
C TYR A 683 38.26 -14.28 -42.35
N HIS A 684 37.20 -15.14 -42.35
CA HIS A 684 37.29 -16.49 -41.78
C HIS A 684 38.36 -17.34 -42.49
N LYS A 685 38.41 -17.31 -43.84
CA LYS A 685 39.46 -18.00 -44.61
C LYS A 685 40.86 -17.49 -44.29
N ILE A 686 41.02 -16.18 -44.03
CA ILE A 686 42.30 -15.55 -43.63
C ILE A 686 42.74 -16.05 -42.25
N LEU A 687 41.84 -16.06 -41.26
CA LEU A 687 42.14 -16.58 -39.91
C LEU A 687 42.60 -18.05 -39.92
N LEU A 688 42.09 -18.86 -40.84
CA LEU A 688 42.48 -20.26 -40.99
C LEU A 688 43.77 -20.44 -41.85
N HIS A 689 44.28 -19.38 -42.49
CA HIS A 689 45.48 -19.42 -43.27
C HIS A 689 46.73 -19.52 -42.39
N GLY A 690 47.73 -20.28 -42.80
CA GLY A 690 48.94 -20.49 -42.00
C GLY A 690 48.85 -21.57 -40.92
N GLY A 691 47.67 -22.17 -40.73
CA GLY A 691 47.46 -23.34 -39.87
C GLY A 691 47.47 -23.04 -38.37
N MET A 692 47.51 -24.11 -37.57
CA MET A 692 47.39 -24.04 -36.11
C MET A 692 48.47 -23.17 -35.45
N ALA A 693 49.69 -23.14 -35.98
CA ALA A 693 50.78 -22.37 -35.39
C ALA A 693 50.49 -20.85 -35.46
N LEU A 694 50.04 -20.37 -36.61
CA LEU A 694 49.71 -18.97 -36.84
C LEU A 694 48.44 -18.58 -36.08
N TRP A 695 47.46 -19.48 -36.02
CA TRP A 695 46.27 -19.29 -35.19
C TRP A 695 46.63 -19.04 -33.74
N ASN A 696 47.41 -19.92 -33.12
CA ASN A 696 47.79 -19.81 -31.71
C ASN A 696 48.62 -18.55 -31.40
N GLU A 697 49.42 -18.12 -32.38
CA GLU A 697 50.26 -16.91 -32.22
C GLU A 697 49.47 -15.63 -32.35
N LEU A 698 48.56 -15.51 -33.30
CA LEU A 698 47.94 -14.24 -33.68
C LEU A 698 46.48 -14.11 -33.22
N TYR A 699 45.71 -15.21 -33.21
CA TYR A 699 44.27 -15.12 -33.24
C TYR A 699 43.58 -15.81 -32.04
N ASP A 700 44.17 -16.82 -31.42
CA ASP A 700 43.52 -17.65 -30.39
C ASP A 700 42.98 -16.82 -29.21
N LYS A 701 43.75 -15.84 -28.75
CA LYS A 701 43.38 -15.00 -27.64
C LYS A 701 42.20 -14.09 -27.93
N THR A 702 42.10 -13.53 -29.11
CA THR A 702 41.11 -12.54 -29.54
C THR A 702 39.84 -13.19 -30.08
N TYR A 703 39.99 -14.23 -30.88
CA TYR A 703 38.90 -14.82 -31.68
C TYR A 703 38.37 -16.16 -31.15
N THR A 704 38.85 -16.67 -30.01
CA THR A 704 38.24 -17.83 -29.34
C THR A 704 37.19 -17.35 -28.34
N LEU A 705 35.90 -17.65 -28.58
CA LEU A 705 34.85 -17.30 -27.68
C LEU A 705 34.94 -18.10 -26.35
N PRO A 706 34.41 -17.58 -25.22
CA PRO A 706 34.40 -18.31 -23.96
C PRO A 706 33.75 -19.70 -24.03
N SER A 707 32.70 -19.86 -24.85
CA SER A 707 32.02 -21.14 -25.15
C SER A 707 32.92 -22.13 -25.83
N ASP A 708 33.86 -21.66 -26.70
CA ASP A 708 34.63 -22.47 -27.61
C ASP A 708 36.04 -22.80 -27.08
N LYS A 709 36.39 -22.32 -25.87
CA LYS A 709 37.68 -22.64 -25.22
C LYS A 709 37.98 -24.13 -25.07
N LYS A 710 36.95 -24.96 -25.01
CA LYS A 710 37.02 -26.42 -24.86
C LYS A 710 36.82 -27.17 -26.22
N ALA A 711 36.78 -26.45 -27.36
CA ALA A 711 36.58 -27.03 -28.65
C ALA A 711 37.68 -28.06 -28.96
N SER A 712 37.32 -29.16 -29.60
CA SER A 712 38.20 -30.28 -29.92
C SER A 712 39.23 -29.97 -31.01
N SER A 713 38.94 -28.96 -31.82
CA SER A 713 39.80 -28.51 -32.92
C SER A 713 39.97 -26.98 -32.87
N TRP A 714 41.20 -26.52 -33.19
CA TRP A 714 41.46 -25.09 -33.32
C TRP A 714 40.60 -24.42 -34.42
N LYS A 715 40.18 -25.17 -35.43
CA LYS A 715 39.27 -24.68 -36.49
C LYS A 715 37.86 -24.43 -35.96
N ASP A 716 37.44 -25.24 -35.01
CA ASP A 716 36.10 -25.10 -34.40
C ASP A 716 35.99 -23.81 -33.56
N LYS A 717 37.11 -23.32 -33.03
CA LYS A 717 37.18 -22.07 -32.25
C LYS A 717 36.80 -20.81 -33.04
N SER A 718 36.88 -20.88 -34.39
CA SER A 718 36.44 -19.79 -35.29
C SER A 718 35.10 -20.08 -35.96
N GLY A 719 34.42 -21.16 -35.59
CA GLY A 719 33.15 -21.62 -36.20
C GLY A 719 32.03 -20.58 -36.09
N TRP A 720 32.05 -19.75 -35.06
CA TRP A 720 31.11 -18.65 -34.86
C TRP A 720 31.06 -17.66 -36.03
N MET A 721 32.13 -17.52 -36.83
CA MET A 721 32.13 -16.64 -38.00
C MET A 721 31.21 -17.16 -39.13
N ASN A 722 30.99 -18.46 -39.24
CA ASN A 722 30.01 -19.01 -40.16
C ASN A 722 28.59 -18.64 -39.70
N ARG A 723 28.31 -18.79 -38.40
CA ARG A 723 27.03 -18.38 -37.84
C ARG A 723 26.80 -16.87 -37.99
N LEU A 724 27.83 -16.05 -37.76
CA LEU A 724 27.76 -14.61 -38.01
C LEU A 724 27.43 -14.30 -39.47
N ASN A 725 28.04 -15.01 -40.42
CA ASN A 725 27.75 -14.81 -41.83
C ASN A 725 26.31 -15.21 -42.21
N GLU A 726 25.76 -16.24 -41.59
CA GLU A 726 24.34 -16.62 -41.75
C GLU A 726 23.41 -15.53 -41.23
N VAL A 727 23.64 -15.04 -40.02
CA VAL A 727 22.85 -13.95 -39.42
C VAL A 727 22.99 -12.67 -40.24
N ARG A 728 24.19 -12.32 -40.66
CA ARG A 728 24.48 -11.18 -41.54
C ARG A 728 23.65 -11.24 -42.82
N ASN A 729 23.61 -12.40 -43.48
CA ASN A 729 22.82 -12.57 -44.71
C ASN A 729 21.31 -12.42 -44.43
N LYS A 730 20.80 -12.90 -43.32
CA LYS A 730 19.41 -12.66 -42.91
C LYS A 730 19.11 -11.18 -42.76
N VAL A 731 19.94 -10.46 -42.01
CA VAL A 731 19.79 -9.03 -41.74
C VAL A 731 19.79 -8.20 -43.01
N PHE A 732 20.75 -8.45 -43.92
CA PHE A 732 20.87 -7.70 -45.19
C PHE A 732 19.78 -8.04 -46.22
N HIS A 733 19.13 -9.19 -46.10
CA HIS A 733 18.01 -9.58 -46.96
C HIS A 733 16.62 -9.31 -46.32
N ASN A 734 16.56 -8.50 -45.25
CA ASN A 734 15.33 -8.18 -44.52
C ASN A 734 14.54 -9.39 -44.00
N ASN A 735 15.23 -10.50 -43.70
CA ASN A 735 14.64 -11.64 -43.02
C ASN A 735 14.67 -11.43 -41.52
N SER A 736 13.68 -12.00 -40.78
CA SER A 736 13.58 -11.90 -39.33
C SER A 736 14.79 -12.55 -38.65
N VAL A 737 15.38 -11.82 -37.71
CA VAL A 737 16.41 -12.32 -36.78
C VAL A 737 15.72 -12.85 -35.54
N SER A 738 16.02 -14.10 -35.17
CA SER A 738 15.48 -14.70 -33.92
C SER A 738 16.16 -14.12 -32.66
N GLU A 739 15.51 -14.28 -31.52
CA GLU A 739 16.06 -13.86 -30.19
C GLU A 739 17.44 -14.52 -29.95
N ASP A 740 17.59 -15.82 -30.26
CA ASP A 740 18.85 -16.57 -30.14
C ASP A 740 19.97 -16.04 -31.05
N GLU A 741 19.62 -15.56 -32.23
CA GLU A 741 20.57 -14.92 -33.14
C GLU A 741 20.95 -13.52 -32.70
N TYR A 742 20.00 -12.79 -32.13
CA TYR A 742 20.25 -11.47 -31.56
C TYR A 742 21.16 -11.56 -30.32
N GLU A 743 20.88 -12.49 -29.38
CA GLU A 743 21.75 -12.76 -28.23
C GLU A 743 23.17 -13.15 -28.64
N PHE A 744 23.28 -13.97 -29.69
CA PHE A 744 24.59 -14.32 -30.27
C PHE A 744 25.38 -13.08 -30.76
N LEU A 745 24.71 -12.14 -31.42
CA LEU A 745 25.36 -10.88 -31.84
C LEU A 745 25.78 -10.02 -30.62
N GLN A 746 24.97 -9.98 -29.54
CA GLN A 746 25.33 -9.28 -28.32
C GLN A 746 26.58 -9.88 -27.66
N VAL A 747 26.68 -11.20 -27.62
CA VAL A 747 27.89 -11.89 -27.11
C VAL A 747 29.13 -11.48 -27.89
N LEU A 748 29.07 -11.45 -29.22
CA LEU A 748 30.19 -11.01 -30.06
C LEU A 748 30.53 -9.53 -29.85
N HIS A 749 29.53 -8.68 -29.81
CA HIS A 749 29.68 -7.24 -29.59
C HIS A 749 30.36 -6.93 -28.25
N THR A 750 29.98 -7.68 -27.20
CA THR A 750 30.59 -7.60 -25.86
C THR A 750 32.02 -8.17 -25.88
N GLN A 751 32.26 -9.31 -26.54
CA GLN A 751 33.57 -9.95 -26.61
C GLN A 751 34.64 -9.02 -27.27
N PHE A 752 34.22 -8.22 -28.23
CA PHE A 752 35.09 -7.28 -28.94
C PHE A 752 35.09 -5.86 -28.39
N ASP A 753 34.38 -5.63 -27.27
CA ASP A 753 34.25 -4.32 -26.56
C ASP A 753 33.77 -3.19 -27.50
N LEU A 754 32.78 -3.49 -28.34
CA LEU A 754 32.22 -2.55 -29.31
C LEU A 754 31.17 -1.60 -28.74
N GLY A 755 30.70 -1.81 -27.50
CA GLY A 755 29.70 -0.99 -26.83
C GLY A 755 30.18 0.34 -26.22
N GLY A 756 31.48 0.64 -26.29
CA GLY A 756 32.10 1.76 -25.56
C GLY A 756 32.22 3.11 -26.29
N SER A 757 31.85 3.22 -27.57
CA SER A 757 32.14 4.44 -28.37
C SER A 757 30.95 5.35 -28.70
N GLY A 758 29.85 5.26 -27.97
CA GLY A 758 28.59 6.00 -28.27
C GLY A 758 27.95 6.81 -27.14
N ARG A 759 28.73 7.26 -26.13
CA ARG A 759 28.20 8.21 -25.10
C ARG A 759 29.25 9.26 -24.73
N ASN A 760 29.62 10.10 -25.67
CA ASN A 760 30.18 11.43 -25.43
C ASN A 760 30.00 12.23 -26.72
N GLU A 761 28.86 12.90 -26.83
CA GLU A 761 28.66 14.23 -27.42
C GLU A 761 27.27 14.75 -27.03
#